data_b67a3673113ef2fbfb05e5130f0eb1e4
#
_entry.id   b67a3673113ef2fbfb05e5130f0eb1e4
#
_cell.length_a   1.000
_cell.length_b   1.000
_cell.length_c   1.000
_cell.angle_alpha   90.00
_cell.angle_beta   90.00
_cell.angle_gamma   90.00
#
_symmetry.space_group_name_H-M   'P 1'
#
loop_
_entity.id
_entity.type
_entity.pdbx_description
1 polymer ?
#
loop_
_entity_poly.entity_id
_entity_poly.type
_entity_poly.pdbx_seq_one_letter_code
_entity_poly.pdbx_strand_id
1 'polypeptide(L)'
;MLKLLALIIPPKIEQTEILLPMPELEETSMAAEIAAKFVNYTSKHVFLTGKAGTGKTTFLRKLIQLTHKKAMICAPTGIAAINASGVTIHSLFQLPFGAFFPDAAANIINQNITFNFNTPRTIVKHLNMQGNKRRMIQELELLVIDEVSMLRADMLDAIDFSLRYIRRNRNVPFGGVQMLFIGDLHQLPPVVKNDEWRVMAGFYKSIYFFDALALQNNPPIYIELDKIYRQDDSVFIDLLNNLRNNQITADDTTLLRQHFKQDFKPAADENYITLTTHNNKADTINRERLTQLKTKSYFFDAKVTGEFSEHSFPNDKSLELKVGAQIMFIKNDMTAEKRYYNGKIGVVHHIEKDIVEIELPDDKVVIQISPYTWENVKYKLNEATNEISENVAGSFVQYPIKLAWAITVHKSQGLTFDKAIIDIGDAFAPGQAYVALSRLRSLKGLVLTSHLRETGLQQDPNIHYFSSTKQPSDVLNQQISAESYDFIRTYLLAAFDLNLVRYYIKEHVQTFDKGEKSTKQHYDDWTMELYRDFQKLSATADSFINQLKNLFSTQTEHTLFNVSKRVAAALKYFNPLVKEVSEKLLAHIEAVKDEKGIKTYLTELLELEILVYEQLKKMHKSKALLQAMIDGKEFSKADTDALLNAAERDKQLQKAIQLKGQVLKVKSAAEKKKKEPKVDTKLVSFEFYEQGKTLEEIAKERGFSIGTIEGHLAYYVSTQQIDVAKLVKPNKIRNISDAVESQKTKSMATIRDFLGKDYSFGEIKLVLASLFPSEE
;
A
#
# COMPACT_ATOMS: atom_id res chain seq x y z
N MET A 1 -4.11 10.20 53.28
CA MET A 1 -3.78 9.87 51.90
C MET A 1 -4.93 10.07 50.92
N LEU A 2 -6.22 10.02 51.31
CA LEU A 2 -7.39 10.27 50.47
C LEU A 2 -7.74 11.77 50.23
N LYS A 3 -7.10 12.71 50.92
CA LYS A 3 -7.29 14.17 50.74
C LYS A 3 -6.29 14.84 49.79
N LEU A 4 -5.23 14.13 49.33
CA LEU A 4 -4.25 14.66 48.37
C LEU A 4 -4.59 14.26 46.88
N LEU A 5 -5.50 13.34 46.66
CA LEU A 5 -5.94 12.94 45.32
C LEU A 5 -7.06 13.85 44.74
N ALA A 6 -7.65 14.70 45.56
CA ALA A 6 -8.71 15.64 45.16
C ALA A 6 -8.19 16.97 44.55
N LEU A 7 -6.87 17.16 44.50
CA LEU A 7 -6.23 18.41 44.03
C LEU A 7 -5.65 18.30 42.60
N ILE A 8 -5.86 17.17 41.92
CA ILE A 8 -5.35 16.93 40.53
C ILE A 8 -6.52 16.76 39.51
N ILE A 9 -7.74 16.94 39.93
CA ILE A 9 -8.85 17.04 38.98
C ILE A 9 -8.92 18.50 38.54
N PRO A 10 -8.62 18.82 37.26
CA PRO A 10 -8.85 20.17 36.78
C PRO A 10 -10.36 20.49 36.93
N PRO A 11 -10.74 21.76 37.20
CA PRO A 11 -12.14 22.13 37.35
C PRO A 11 -12.92 21.65 36.14
N LYS A 12 -14.12 21.10 36.35
CA LYS A 12 -15.08 20.83 35.27
C LYS A 12 -15.29 22.13 34.51
N ILE A 13 -14.56 22.29 33.42
CA ILE A 13 -14.88 23.29 32.40
C ILE A 13 -16.18 22.78 31.77
N GLU A 14 -17.25 23.54 31.83
CA GLU A 14 -18.38 23.35 30.94
C GLU A 14 -17.82 23.51 29.51
N GLN A 15 -17.43 22.40 28.94
CA GLN A 15 -16.94 22.33 27.57
C GLN A 15 -18.16 22.63 26.69
N THR A 16 -18.11 23.74 25.96
CA THR A 16 -18.95 23.92 24.79
C THR A 16 -18.74 22.66 23.94
N GLU A 17 -19.78 21.84 23.81
CA GLU A 17 -19.72 20.66 22.96
C GLU A 17 -19.32 21.13 21.56
N ILE A 18 -18.12 20.79 21.13
CA ILE A 18 -17.73 20.92 19.74
C ILE A 18 -18.64 19.95 18.98
N LEU A 19 -19.67 20.47 18.33
CA LEU A 19 -20.53 19.68 17.45
C LEU A 19 -19.72 19.25 16.25
N LEU A 20 -19.01 18.12 16.41
CA LEU A 20 -18.30 17.50 15.29
C LEU A 20 -19.33 16.90 14.34
N PRO A 21 -19.29 17.27 13.07
CA PRO A 21 -20.24 16.79 12.07
C PRO A 21 -20.12 15.29 11.90
N MET A 22 -21.26 14.68 11.57
CA MET A 22 -21.35 13.27 11.26
C MET A 22 -21.02 13.06 9.78
N PRO A 23 -20.08 12.16 9.41
CA PRO A 23 -20.01 11.71 8.03
C PRO A 23 -21.37 11.10 7.64
N GLU A 24 -21.95 11.52 6.51
CA GLU A 24 -23.17 10.90 5.95
C GLU A 24 -22.88 9.46 5.55
N LEU A 25 -22.80 8.59 6.54
CA LEU A 25 -22.68 7.17 6.40
C LEU A 25 -24.10 6.61 6.53
N GLU A 26 -24.83 6.52 5.41
CA GLU A 26 -26.16 5.90 5.40
C GLU A 26 -26.13 4.55 6.15
N GLU A 27 -27.01 4.35 7.14
CA GLU A 27 -27.18 3.14 7.96
C GLU A 27 -25.95 2.68 8.78
N THR A 28 -25.11 3.56 9.30
CA THR A 28 -23.97 3.16 10.13
C THR A 28 -24.32 2.98 11.60
N SER A 29 -23.59 2.09 12.28
CA SER A 29 -23.66 1.97 13.73
C SER A 29 -22.98 3.16 14.41
N MET A 30 -23.42 3.51 15.63
CA MET A 30 -22.80 4.55 16.46
C MET A 30 -21.28 4.35 16.61
N ALA A 31 -20.84 3.11 16.71
CA ALA A 31 -19.41 2.77 16.79
C ALA A 31 -18.63 3.18 15.52
N ALA A 32 -19.23 3.01 14.33
CA ALA A 32 -18.59 3.42 13.08
C ALA A 32 -18.46 4.94 12.97
N GLU A 33 -19.46 5.68 13.45
CA GLU A 33 -19.42 7.14 13.51
C GLU A 33 -18.34 7.64 14.47
N ILE A 34 -18.24 7.05 15.66
CA ILE A 34 -17.20 7.34 16.65
C ILE A 34 -15.81 7.09 16.03
N ALA A 35 -15.63 5.96 15.33
CA ALA A 35 -14.37 5.65 14.67
C ALA A 35 -14.01 6.67 13.58
N ALA A 36 -14.98 7.08 12.76
CA ALA A 36 -14.76 8.09 11.73
C ALA A 36 -14.40 9.46 12.33
N LYS A 37 -15.03 9.86 13.44
CA LYS A 37 -14.68 11.09 14.18
C LYS A 37 -13.26 11.04 14.73
N PHE A 38 -12.87 9.94 15.39
CA PHE A 38 -11.48 9.77 15.86
C PHE A 38 -10.48 9.86 14.74
N VAL A 39 -10.76 9.25 13.58
CA VAL A 39 -9.86 9.30 12.41
C VAL A 39 -9.77 10.71 11.85
N ASN A 40 -10.88 11.41 11.65
CA ASN A 40 -10.86 12.70 10.97
C ASN A 40 -10.47 13.87 11.87
N TYR A 41 -10.83 13.83 13.15
CA TYR A 41 -10.73 15.00 14.03
C TYR A 41 -9.79 14.80 15.23
N THR A 42 -9.00 13.70 15.26
CA THR A 42 -7.98 13.49 16.30
C THR A 42 -6.69 12.95 15.71
N SER A 43 -5.62 12.93 16.52
CA SER A 43 -4.35 12.28 16.21
C SER A 43 -4.20 10.90 16.89
N LYS A 44 -5.22 10.45 17.64
CA LYS A 44 -5.16 9.16 18.35
C LYS A 44 -5.17 7.99 17.38
N HIS A 45 -4.36 6.99 17.66
CA HIS A 45 -4.43 5.71 16.98
C HIS A 45 -5.76 5.03 17.30
N VAL A 46 -6.32 4.32 16.33
CA VAL A 46 -7.61 3.63 16.48
C VAL A 46 -7.44 2.15 16.16
N PHE A 47 -7.96 1.29 17.00
CA PHE A 47 -8.19 -0.12 16.70
C PHE A 47 -9.68 -0.35 16.49
N LEU A 48 -10.06 -0.57 15.24
CA LEU A 48 -11.43 -0.88 14.85
C LEU A 48 -11.58 -2.38 14.70
N THR A 49 -12.33 -2.98 15.59
CA THR A 49 -12.63 -4.41 15.57
C THR A 49 -14.12 -4.66 15.38
N GLY A 50 -14.49 -5.90 15.40
CA GLY A 50 -15.87 -6.36 15.31
C GLY A 50 -15.91 -7.81 14.88
N LYS A 51 -17.02 -8.46 15.17
CA LYS A 51 -17.28 -9.86 14.81
C LYS A 51 -17.18 -10.07 13.29
N ALA A 52 -17.08 -11.32 12.88
CA ALA A 52 -17.16 -11.64 11.45
C ALA A 52 -18.49 -11.14 10.88
N GLY A 53 -18.44 -10.42 9.74
CA GLY A 53 -19.65 -9.89 9.11
C GLY A 53 -20.17 -8.54 9.61
N THR A 54 -19.44 -7.82 10.48
CA THR A 54 -19.84 -6.47 10.95
C THR A 54 -19.52 -5.32 10.00
N GLY A 55 -19.09 -5.59 8.77
CA GLY A 55 -18.91 -4.55 7.75
C GLY A 55 -17.60 -3.75 7.83
N LYS A 56 -16.55 -4.23 8.51
CA LYS A 56 -15.24 -3.56 8.64
C LYS A 56 -14.67 -3.07 7.31
N THR A 57 -14.66 -3.92 6.29
CA THR A 57 -14.14 -3.56 4.95
C THR A 57 -15.01 -2.53 4.23
N THR A 58 -16.32 -2.57 4.43
CA THR A 58 -17.26 -1.57 3.89
C THR A 58 -17.02 -0.22 4.54
N PHE A 59 -16.87 -0.19 5.87
CA PHE A 59 -16.49 1.00 6.61
C PHE A 59 -15.18 1.59 6.10
N LEU A 60 -14.14 0.76 5.94
CA LEU A 60 -12.85 1.20 5.42
C LEU A 60 -12.98 1.91 4.06
N ARG A 61 -13.70 1.31 3.11
CA ARG A 61 -13.89 1.88 1.77
C ARG A 61 -14.58 3.25 1.84
N LYS A 62 -15.66 3.37 2.63
CA LYS A 62 -16.36 4.64 2.84
C LYS A 62 -15.45 5.68 3.51
N LEU A 63 -14.74 5.30 4.57
CA LEU A 63 -13.84 6.20 5.29
C LEU A 63 -12.77 6.79 4.38
N ILE A 64 -12.12 5.98 3.53
CA ILE A 64 -11.06 6.45 2.62
C ILE A 64 -11.59 7.41 1.55
N GLN A 65 -12.84 7.26 1.13
CA GLN A 65 -13.48 8.19 0.20
C GLN A 65 -13.78 9.55 0.84
N LEU A 66 -14.09 9.56 2.12
CA LEU A 66 -14.54 10.75 2.84
C LEU A 66 -13.42 11.46 3.61
N THR A 67 -12.40 10.75 4.10
CA THR A 67 -11.37 11.35 4.94
C THR A 67 -10.58 12.44 4.22
N HIS A 68 -10.42 13.59 4.88
CA HIS A 68 -9.57 14.68 4.39
C HIS A 68 -8.06 14.40 4.57
N LYS A 69 -7.69 13.35 5.28
CA LYS A 69 -6.30 12.99 5.55
C LYS A 69 -5.68 12.25 4.36
N LYS A 70 -4.42 12.55 4.07
CA LYS A 70 -3.64 11.77 3.09
C LYS A 70 -3.44 10.37 3.63
N ALA A 71 -4.18 9.41 3.10
CA ALA A 71 -4.26 8.05 3.62
C ALA A 71 -3.61 7.03 2.70
N MET A 72 -3.06 5.97 3.29
CA MET A 72 -2.61 4.76 2.59
C MET A 72 -3.11 3.53 3.32
N ILE A 73 -3.41 2.48 2.55
CA ILE A 73 -3.87 1.19 3.08
C ILE A 73 -2.77 0.15 2.86
N CYS A 74 -2.48 -0.62 3.89
CA CYS A 74 -1.63 -1.79 3.76
C CYS A 74 -2.18 -2.97 4.54
N ALA A 75 -1.67 -4.17 4.25
CA ALA A 75 -2.05 -5.39 4.96
C ALA A 75 -0.85 -6.36 5.09
N PRO A 76 -0.89 -7.30 6.04
CA PRO A 76 0.18 -8.27 6.25
C PRO A 76 0.35 -9.24 5.07
N THR A 77 -0.73 -9.59 4.37
CA THR A 77 -0.73 -10.58 3.28
C THR A 77 -1.15 -9.95 1.94
N GLY A 78 -0.71 -10.56 0.83
CA GLY A 78 -1.06 -10.09 -0.52
C GLY A 78 -2.58 -10.12 -0.78
N ILE A 79 -3.26 -11.18 -0.35
CA ILE A 79 -4.72 -11.34 -0.54
C ILE A 79 -5.48 -10.26 0.25
N ALA A 80 -5.10 -10.03 1.51
CA ALA A 80 -5.72 -9.00 2.33
C ALA A 80 -5.48 -7.60 1.73
N ALA A 81 -4.27 -7.31 1.24
CA ALA A 81 -3.95 -6.05 0.58
C ALA A 81 -4.82 -5.81 -0.66
N ILE A 82 -4.99 -6.81 -1.52
CA ILE A 82 -5.85 -6.73 -2.71
C ILE A 82 -7.32 -6.51 -2.33
N ASN A 83 -7.81 -7.19 -1.29
CA ASN A 83 -9.20 -7.05 -0.82
C ASN A 83 -9.48 -5.66 -0.23
N ALA A 84 -8.49 -5.08 0.44
CA ALA A 84 -8.55 -3.73 1.00
C ALA A 84 -8.26 -2.63 -0.03
N SER A 85 -7.95 -2.97 -1.30
CA SER A 85 -7.47 -2.03 -2.32
C SER A 85 -6.21 -1.29 -1.87
N GLY A 86 -5.29 -2.01 -1.23
CA GLY A 86 -4.04 -1.47 -0.69
C GLY A 86 -2.82 -2.26 -1.17
N VAL A 87 -1.72 -2.10 -0.45
CA VAL A 87 -0.44 -2.76 -0.74
C VAL A 87 0.02 -3.60 0.45
N THR A 88 0.96 -4.54 0.24
CA THR A 88 1.52 -5.25 1.40
C THR A 88 2.46 -4.35 2.20
N ILE A 89 2.55 -4.57 3.51
CA ILE A 89 3.46 -3.86 4.42
C ILE A 89 4.89 -3.92 3.90
N HIS A 90 5.38 -5.11 3.50
CA HIS A 90 6.71 -5.29 2.95
C HIS A 90 6.94 -4.48 1.67
N SER A 91 5.96 -4.41 0.78
CA SER A 91 6.05 -3.59 -0.43
C SER A 91 6.06 -2.10 -0.11
N LEU A 92 5.20 -1.64 0.82
CA LEU A 92 5.10 -0.22 1.17
C LEU A 92 6.41 0.31 1.75
N PHE A 93 6.95 -0.36 2.75
CA PHE A 93 8.12 0.08 3.51
C PHE A 93 9.44 -0.54 3.01
N GLN A 94 9.40 -1.41 1.99
CA GLN A 94 10.58 -2.17 1.50
C GLN A 94 11.28 -2.94 2.63
N LEU A 95 10.47 -3.49 3.56
CA LEU A 95 11.02 -4.24 4.68
C LEU A 95 11.56 -5.60 4.19
N PRO A 96 12.77 -5.97 4.62
CA PRO A 96 13.28 -7.31 4.37
C PRO A 96 12.51 -8.35 5.22
N PHE A 97 12.52 -9.59 4.76
CA PHE A 97 11.91 -10.69 5.53
C PHE A 97 12.75 -11.01 6.76
N GLY A 98 12.09 -11.46 7.84
CA GLY A 98 12.69 -11.85 9.11
C GLY A 98 12.17 -11.05 10.30
N ALA A 99 12.51 -11.50 11.51
CA ALA A 99 12.13 -10.81 12.74
C ALA A 99 12.83 -9.44 12.87
N PHE A 100 12.19 -8.48 13.49
CA PHE A 100 12.81 -7.17 13.78
C PHE A 100 13.15 -7.03 15.26
N PHE A 101 14.38 -6.62 15.53
CA PHE A 101 14.84 -6.31 16.89
C PHE A 101 15.20 -4.82 16.99
N PRO A 102 14.56 -4.07 17.90
CA PRO A 102 14.69 -2.62 17.99
C PRO A 102 16.05 -2.16 18.47
N ASP A 103 16.77 -3.00 19.20
CA ASP A 103 18.12 -2.72 19.65
C ASP A 103 19.15 -3.56 18.86
N ALA A 104 20.21 -2.92 18.39
CA ALA A 104 21.33 -3.59 17.75
C ALA A 104 22.23 -4.33 18.77
N ALA A 105 21.70 -4.59 19.96
CA ALA A 105 22.43 -4.94 21.15
C ALA A 105 23.34 -6.14 20.97
N ALA A 106 24.51 -6.03 21.55
CA ALA A 106 25.51 -7.08 21.72
C ALA A 106 24.95 -8.40 22.31
N ASN A 107 23.79 -8.35 22.95
CA ASN A 107 23.08 -9.50 23.54
C ASN A 107 22.47 -10.45 22.49
N ILE A 108 22.13 -9.94 21.28
CA ILE A 108 21.60 -10.77 20.19
C ILE A 108 22.74 -11.47 19.45
N ILE A 109 23.88 -10.82 19.32
CA ILE A 109 25.07 -11.34 18.59
C ILE A 109 25.67 -12.56 19.31
N ASN A 110 25.50 -12.65 20.62
CA ASN A 110 26.00 -13.79 21.42
C ASN A 110 25.07 -15.01 21.43
N GLN A 111 23.88 -14.93 20.83
CA GLN A 111 22.98 -16.08 20.63
C GLN A 111 23.23 -16.67 19.24
N ASN A 112 23.39 -17.99 19.16
CA ASN A 112 23.47 -18.72 17.87
C ASN A 112 22.11 -18.63 17.15
N ILE A 113 21.80 -17.48 16.50
CA ILE A 113 20.56 -17.25 15.78
C ILE A 113 20.64 -17.93 14.41
N THR A 114 19.70 -18.85 14.17
CA THR A 114 19.62 -19.66 12.94
C THR A 114 18.60 -19.11 11.92
N PHE A 115 17.88 -18.04 12.26
CA PHE A 115 16.85 -17.42 11.41
C PHE A 115 17.24 -16.01 10.96
N ASN A 116 16.58 -15.52 9.90
CA ASN A 116 16.79 -14.17 9.40
C ASN A 116 16.19 -13.14 10.35
N PHE A 117 16.97 -12.11 10.66
CA PHE A 117 16.51 -10.98 11.48
C PHE A 117 16.98 -9.63 10.94
N ASN A 118 16.28 -8.59 11.36
CA ASN A 118 16.49 -7.22 10.98
C ASN A 118 16.71 -6.34 12.22
N THR A 119 17.46 -5.28 12.03
CA THR A 119 17.73 -4.25 13.05
C THR A 119 17.53 -2.88 12.40
N PRO A 120 17.50 -1.78 13.18
CA PRO A 120 17.49 -0.43 12.62
C PRO A 120 18.56 -0.20 11.55
N ARG A 121 19.76 -0.74 11.73
CA ARG A 121 20.86 -0.61 10.76
C ARG A 121 20.61 -1.35 9.46
N THR A 122 20.04 -2.54 9.52
CA THR A 122 19.71 -3.31 8.30
C THR A 122 18.54 -2.69 7.56
N ILE A 123 17.48 -2.25 8.26
CA ILE A 123 16.35 -1.57 7.65
C ILE A 123 16.81 -0.31 6.89
N VAL A 124 17.67 0.55 7.47
CA VAL A 124 18.15 1.76 6.79
C VAL A 124 18.82 1.44 5.45
N LYS A 125 19.56 0.33 5.34
CA LYS A 125 20.18 -0.09 4.08
C LYS A 125 19.14 -0.43 3.00
N HIS A 126 17.99 -0.97 3.38
CA HIS A 126 16.89 -1.31 2.47
C HIS A 126 15.95 -0.13 2.18
N LEU A 127 15.95 0.93 3.01
CA LEU A 127 15.14 2.13 2.80
C LEU A 127 15.70 3.07 1.71
N ASN A 128 16.41 2.54 0.72
CA ASN A 128 16.87 3.30 -0.44
C ASN A 128 15.70 3.48 -1.44
N MET A 129 14.71 4.26 -1.01
CA MET A 129 13.50 4.52 -1.78
C MET A 129 13.72 5.60 -2.82
N GLN A 130 13.09 5.44 -3.98
CA GLN A 130 12.98 6.52 -4.98
C GLN A 130 12.37 7.77 -4.35
N GLY A 131 12.78 8.97 -4.81
CA GLY A 131 12.37 10.25 -4.24
C GLY A 131 10.85 10.39 -4.07
N ASN A 132 10.07 10.02 -5.09
CA ASN A 132 8.60 10.10 -5.05
C ASN A 132 7.98 9.21 -3.97
N LYS A 133 8.47 7.98 -3.80
CA LYS A 133 7.96 7.09 -2.75
C LYS A 133 8.31 7.60 -1.36
N ARG A 134 9.50 8.12 -1.18
CA ARG A 134 9.96 8.73 0.09
C ARG A 134 9.08 9.92 0.47
N ARG A 135 8.83 10.83 -0.50
CA ARG A 135 7.98 12.01 -0.30
C ARG A 135 6.55 11.62 0.05
N MET A 136 5.99 10.62 -0.61
CA MET A 136 4.66 10.09 -0.35
C MET A 136 4.50 9.63 1.13
N ILE A 137 5.51 8.94 1.67
CA ILE A 137 5.51 8.54 3.09
C ILE A 137 5.71 9.76 4.01
N GLN A 138 6.46 10.77 3.58
CA GLN A 138 6.62 12.01 4.33
C GLN A 138 5.32 12.80 4.46
N GLU A 139 4.48 12.78 3.43
CA GLU A 139 3.18 13.46 3.39
C GLU A 139 2.03 12.66 4.02
N LEU A 140 2.25 11.41 4.37
CA LEU A 140 1.23 10.53 4.93
C LEU A 140 0.69 11.06 6.25
N GLU A 141 -0.64 11.20 6.37
CA GLU A 141 -1.34 11.64 7.60
C GLU A 141 -2.03 10.48 8.31
N LEU A 142 -2.47 9.45 7.54
CA LEU A 142 -3.18 8.27 8.04
C LEU A 142 -2.64 7.00 7.40
N LEU A 143 -2.19 6.04 8.21
CA LEU A 143 -1.87 4.69 7.74
C LEU A 143 -2.90 3.71 8.25
N VAL A 144 -3.56 3.02 7.33
CA VAL A 144 -4.50 1.95 7.65
C VAL A 144 -3.80 0.61 7.49
N ILE A 145 -3.91 -0.23 8.51
CA ILE A 145 -3.46 -1.63 8.47
C ILE A 145 -4.68 -2.53 8.61
N ASP A 146 -5.10 -3.15 7.51
CA ASP A 146 -6.20 -4.12 7.51
C ASP A 146 -5.70 -5.53 7.88
N GLU A 147 -6.60 -6.39 8.39
CA GLU A 147 -6.29 -7.74 8.90
C GLU A 147 -5.16 -7.74 9.94
N VAL A 148 -5.22 -6.77 10.85
CA VAL A 148 -4.15 -6.53 11.84
C VAL A 148 -3.95 -7.68 12.83
N SER A 149 -4.91 -8.60 12.96
CA SER A 149 -4.77 -9.81 13.79
C SER A 149 -3.55 -10.64 13.42
N MET A 150 -3.13 -10.60 12.16
CA MET A 150 -1.95 -11.32 11.65
C MET A 150 -0.65 -10.51 11.74
N LEU A 151 -0.70 -9.26 12.24
CA LEU A 151 0.47 -8.40 12.35
C LEU A 151 1.24 -8.67 13.65
N ARG A 152 2.52 -8.95 13.52
CA ARG A 152 3.44 -9.17 14.64
C ARG A 152 3.85 -7.86 15.30
N ALA A 153 4.10 -7.87 16.60
CA ALA A 153 4.58 -6.71 17.37
C ALA A 153 5.88 -6.12 16.80
N ASP A 154 6.85 -6.97 16.49
CA ASP A 154 8.14 -6.56 15.94
C ASP A 154 8.02 -5.93 14.55
N MET A 155 7.10 -6.43 13.72
CA MET A 155 6.82 -5.86 12.41
C MET A 155 6.22 -4.46 12.53
N LEU A 156 5.35 -4.21 13.53
CA LEU A 156 4.81 -2.88 13.77
C LEU A 156 5.91 -1.90 14.23
N ASP A 157 6.87 -2.35 15.05
CA ASP A 157 8.01 -1.53 15.41
C ASP A 157 8.97 -1.27 14.24
N ALA A 158 9.10 -2.21 13.31
CA ALA A 158 9.82 -1.97 12.05
C ALA A 158 9.14 -0.89 11.19
N ILE A 159 7.80 -0.85 11.17
CA ILE A 159 7.02 0.22 10.52
C ILE A 159 7.26 1.55 11.24
N ASP A 160 7.16 1.57 12.57
CA ASP A 160 7.41 2.76 13.39
C ASP A 160 8.80 3.35 13.12
N PHE A 161 9.82 2.49 13.19
CA PHE A 161 11.20 2.90 12.90
C PHE A 161 11.33 3.50 11.49
N SER A 162 10.73 2.85 10.49
CA SER A 162 10.77 3.31 9.09
C SER A 162 10.08 4.67 8.92
N LEU A 163 8.91 4.86 9.52
CA LEU A 163 8.18 6.14 9.49
C LEU A 163 8.97 7.26 10.18
N ARG A 164 9.50 7.02 11.39
CA ARG A 164 10.34 8.00 12.11
C ARG A 164 11.57 8.39 11.30
N TYR A 165 12.22 7.41 10.65
CA TYR A 165 13.42 7.64 9.86
C TYR A 165 13.12 8.45 8.58
N ILE A 166 12.10 8.03 7.80
CA ILE A 166 11.76 8.66 6.53
C ILE A 166 11.23 10.09 6.74
N ARG A 167 10.39 10.29 7.77
CA ARG A 167 9.79 11.59 8.12
C ARG A 167 10.72 12.51 8.91
N ARG A 168 11.90 12.03 9.28
CA ARG A 168 12.88 12.76 10.14
C ARG A 168 12.29 13.23 11.46
N ASN A 169 11.27 12.54 11.96
CA ASN A 169 10.59 12.81 13.22
C ASN A 169 10.83 11.64 14.20
N ARG A 170 12.03 11.60 14.78
CA ARG A 170 12.53 10.46 15.57
C ARG A 170 11.86 10.29 16.94
N ASN A 171 11.34 11.38 17.50
CA ASN A 171 10.86 11.41 18.89
C ASN A 171 9.35 11.09 19.00
N VAL A 172 8.61 11.11 17.89
CA VAL A 172 7.17 10.88 17.88
C VAL A 172 6.88 9.50 17.30
N PRO A 173 6.06 8.66 17.95
CA PRO A 173 5.65 7.37 17.42
C PRO A 173 5.09 7.50 15.99
N PHE A 174 5.46 6.53 15.14
CA PHE A 174 5.11 6.49 13.71
C PHE A 174 5.48 7.77 12.93
N GLY A 175 6.45 8.56 13.43
CA GLY A 175 6.81 9.83 12.83
C GLY A 175 5.67 10.84 12.79
N GLY A 176 4.66 10.70 13.66
CA GLY A 176 3.47 11.54 13.75
C GLY A 176 2.34 11.14 12.78
N VAL A 177 2.41 9.97 12.15
CA VAL A 177 1.30 9.41 11.36
C VAL A 177 0.27 8.79 12.28
N GLN A 178 -1.01 9.09 12.06
CA GLN A 178 -2.09 8.41 12.74
C GLN A 178 -2.23 6.98 12.20
N MET A 179 -2.41 6.01 13.09
CA MET A 179 -2.61 4.60 12.73
C MET A 179 -4.07 4.21 12.91
N LEU A 180 -4.64 3.56 11.90
CA LEU A 180 -5.92 2.87 11.98
C LEU A 180 -5.69 1.38 11.77
N PHE A 181 -5.84 0.62 12.83
CA PHE A 181 -5.72 -0.84 12.84
C PHE A 181 -7.11 -1.44 12.66
N ILE A 182 -7.31 -2.29 11.66
CA ILE A 182 -8.60 -2.94 11.40
C ILE A 182 -8.41 -4.45 11.45
N GLY A 183 -9.25 -5.16 12.20
CA GLY A 183 -9.20 -6.62 12.28
C GLY A 183 -10.02 -7.19 13.42
N ASP A 184 -9.97 -8.51 13.58
CA ASP A 184 -10.60 -9.24 14.67
C ASP A 184 -9.54 -10.14 15.31
N LEU A 185 -9.10 -9.81 16.53
CA LEU A 185 -8.04 -10.52 17.26
C LEU A 185 -8.41 -11.97 17.62
N HIS A 186 -9.71 -12.30 17.60
CA HIS A 186 -10.18 -13.66 17.83
C HIS A 186 -10.14 -14.53 16.56
N GLN A 187 -9.70 -13.93 15.43
CA GLN A 187 -9.42 -14.67 14.21
C GLN A 187 -7.99 -15.22 14.24
N LEU A 188 -7.33 -15.31 13.07
CA LEU A 188 -6.02 -15.94 12.99
C LEU A 188 -4.93 -15.06 13.63
N PRO A 189 -4.13 -15.62 14.54
CA PRO A 189 -3.02 -14.91 15.16
C PRO A 189 -1.83 -14.76 14.20
N PRO A 190 -0.85 -13.89 14.54
CA PRO A 190 0.42 -13.84 13.84
C PRO A 190 1.16 -15.19 13.89
N VAL A 191 1.86 -15.50 12.81
CA VAL A 191 2.70 -16.72 12.77
C VAL A 191 4.12 -16.35 13.18
N VAL A 192 4.58 -16.95 14.30
CA VAL A 192 5.94 -16.79 14.81
C VAL A 192 6.50 -18.18 15.10
N LYS A 193 7.72 -18.46 14.66
CA LYS A 193 8.40 -19.73 14.95
C LYS A 193 8.91 -19.73 16.40
N ASN A 194 9.00 -20.91 17.00
CA ASN A 194 9.43 -21.06 18.39
C ASN A 194 10.85 -20.49 18.67
N ASP A 195 11.75 -20.63 17.70
CA ASP A 195 13.10 -20.09 17.78
C ASP A 195 13.11 -18.55 17.69
N GLU A 196 12.27 -17.96 16.82
CA GLU A 196 12.08 -16.52 16.75
C GLU A 196 11.48 -15.97 18.06
N TRP A 197 10.42 -16.63 18.57
CA TRP A 197 9.74 -16.18 19.79
C TRP A 197 10.66 -16.20 21.00
N ARG A 198 11.53 -17.20 21.13
CA ARG A 198 12.49 -17.28 22.23
C ARG A 198 13.36 -16.02 22.35
N VAL A 199 13.70 -15.40 21.23
CA VAL A 199 14.48 -14.15 21.21
C VAL A 199 13.55 -12.95 21.35
N MET A 200 12.40 -12.94 20.67
CA MET A 200 11.43 -11.84 20.70
C MET A 200 10.84 -11.61 22.09
N ALA A 201 10.62 -12.66 22.89
CA ALA A 201 10.09 -12.57 24.25
C ALA A 201 10.97 -11.74 25.21
N GLY A 202 12.24 -11.49 24.85
CA GLY A 202 13.10 -10.54 25.57
C GLY A 202 12.74 -9.06 25.35
N PHE A 203 11.93 -8.75 24.32
CA PHE A 203 11.55 -7.39 23.95
C PHE A 203 10.05 -7.16 24.06
N TYR A 204 9.22 -8.17 23.74
CA TYR A 204 7.76 -8.06 23.59
C TYR A 204 7.04 -8.97 24.59
N LYS A 205 5.93 -8.48 25.16
CA LYS A 205 5.09 -9.25 26.09
C LYS A 205 4.32 -10.36 25.36
N SER A 206 3.90 -10.08 24.12
CA SER A 206 3.22 -11.04 23.25
C SER A 206 3.60 -10.84 21.77
N ILE A 207 3.15 -11.76 20.92
CA ILE A 207 3.37 -11.68 19.48
C ILE A 207 2.48 -10.65 18.77
N TYR A 208 1.46 -10.13 19.44
CA TYR A 208 0.41 -9.30 18.85
C TYR A 208 0.86 -7.84 18.71
N PHE A 209 0.31 -7.18 17.69
CA PHE A 209 0.64 -5.79 17.33
C PHE A 209 0.48 -4.80 18.49
N PHE A 210 -0.50 -5.01 19.37
CA PHE A 210 -0.79 -4.10 20.48
C PHE A 210 0.29 -4.09 21.58
N ASP A 211 1.16 -5.08 21.60
CA ASP A 211 2.34 -5.12 22.47
C ASP A 211 3.62 -4.58 21.81
N ALA A 212 3.51 -3.97 20.64
CA ALA A 212 4.62 -3.25 20.02
C ALA A 212 5.10 -2.09 20.92
N LEU A 213 6.41 -1.86 20.98
CA LEU A 213 7.00 -0.81 21.82
C LEU A 213 6.51 0.58 21.43
N ALA A 214 6.23 0.80 20.16
CA ALA A 214 5.69 2.05 19.64
C ALA A 214 4.32 2.44 20.23
N LEU A 215 3.54 1.46 20.71
CA LEU A 215 2.20 1.67 21.26
C LEU A 215 2.16 1.74 22.78
N GLN A 216 3.25 1.47 23.49
CA GLN A 216 3.26 1.39 24.97
C GLN A 216 2.78 2.67 25.65
N ASN A 217 3.19 3.85 25.14
CA ASN A 217 2.82 5.15 25.70
C ASN A 217 1.64 5.83 24.98
N ASN A 218 1.18 5.27 23.88
CA ASN A 218 0.08 5.79 23.08
C ASN A 218 -0.73 4.64 22.48
N PRO A 219 -1.43 3.86 23.33
CA PRO A 219 -2.23 2.72 22.89
C PRO A 219 -3.39 3.20 22.00
N PRO A 220 -3.83 2.36 21.04
CA PRO A 220 -4.94 2.72 20.17
C PRO A 220 -6.25 2.70 20.95
N ILE A 221 -7.17 3.61 20.58
CA ILE A 221 -8.55 3.61 21.06
C ILE A 221 -9.26 2.36 20.53
N TYR A 222 -9.80 1.54 21.43
CA TYR A 222 -10.51 0.31 21.10
C TYR A 222 -11.97 0.63 20.74
N ILE A 223 -12.37 0.39 19.50
CA ILE A 223 -13.73 0.57 19.00
C ILE A 223 -14.22 -0.73 18.37
N GLU A 224 -15.37 -1.23 18.78
CA GLU A 224 -15.94 -2.48 18.29
C GLU A 224 -17.26 -2.22 17.57
N LEU A 225 -17.33 -2.63 16.29
CA LEU A 225 -18.57 -2.65 15.52
C LEU A 225 -19.49 -3.77 16.03
N ASP A 226 -20.71 -3.43 16.35
CA ASP A 226 -21.70 -4.30 17.00
C ASP A 226 -22.70 -4.93 16.03
N LYS A 227 -23.08 -4.23 14.95
CA LYS A 227 -24.11 -4.68 14.00
C LYS A 227 -23.54 -5.75 13.05
N ILE A 228 -24.14 -6.94 13.07
CA ILE A 228 -23.79 -8.07 12.20
C ILE A 228 -24.69 -8.02 10.97
N TYR A 229 -24.10 -8.16 9.78
CA TYR A 229 -24.81 -8.11 8.48
C TYR A 229 -24.77 -9.44 7.73
N ARG A 230 -23.96 -10.41 8.18
CA ARG A 230 -23.70 -11.67 7.45
C ARG A 230 -24.62 -12.80 7.85
N GLN A 231 -24.90 -12.95 9.14
CA GLN A 231 -25.70 -14.04 9.71
C GLN A 231 -27.06 -13.52 10.19
N ASP A 232 -28.12 -14.28 9.89
CA ASP A 232 -29.50 -13.98 10.31
C ASP A 232 -30.02 -14.95 11.37
N ASP A 233 -29.29 -16.07 11.64
CA ASP A 233 -29.65 -17.12 12.58
C ASP A 233 -29.13 -16.77 13.99
N SER A 234 -30.03 -16.41 14.92
CA SER A 234 -29.67 -16.01 16.28
C SER A 234 -28.94 -17.10 17.05
N VAL A 235 -29.36 -18.37 16.93
CA VAL A 235 -28.70 -19.50 17.61
C VAL A 235 -27.27 -19.66 17.10
N PHE A 236 -27.06 -19.49 15.80
CA PHE A 236 -25.74 -19.56 15.21
C PHE A 236 -24.87 -18.36 15.61
N ILE A 237 -25.45 -17.15 15.68
CA ILE A 237 -24.75 -15.96 16.17
C ILE A 237 -24.31 -16.16 17.63
N ASP A 238 -25.14 -16.73 18.49
CA ASP A 238 -24.81 -16.98 19.89
C ASP A 238 -23.69 -18.02 20.01
N LEU A 239 -23.78 -19.12 19.27
CA LEU A 239 -22.70 -20.11 19.18
C LEU A 239 -21.36 -19.47 18.75
N LEU A 240 -21.38 -18.63 17.70
CA LEU A 240 -20.17 -17.94 17.23
C LEU A 240 -19.64 -16.96 18.28
N ASN A 241 -20.49 -16.30 19.03
CA ASN A 241 -20.12 -15.40 20.13
C ASN A 241 -19.47 -16.20 21.27
N ASN A 242 -20.05 -17.33 21.65
CA ASN A 242 -19.50 -18.21 22.69
C ASN A 242 -18.15 -18.79 22.30
N LEU A 243 -17.99 -19.20 21.03
CA LEU A 243 -16.70 -19.63 20.47
C LEU A 243 -15.67 -18.51 20.49
N ARG A 244 -16.06 -17.31 20.01
CA ARG A 244 -15.20 -16.13 19.99
C ARG A 244 -14.71 -15.73 21.38
N ASN A 245 -15.59 -15.83 22.39
CA ASN A 245 -15.28 -15.45 23.77
C ASN A 245 -14.71 -16.58 24.62
N ASN A 246 -14.50 -17.77 24.03
CA ASN A 246 -14.10 -19.00 24.75
C ASN A 246 -15.06 -19.36 25.91
N GLN A 247 -16.35 -19.16 25.68
CA GLN A 247 -17.42 -19.42 26.65
C GLN A 247 -18.39 -20.48 26.14
N ILE A 248 -17.82 -21.58 25.58
CA ILE A 248 -18.62 -22.67 25.01
C ILE A 248 -19.43 -23.35 26.11
N THR A 249 -20.73 -23.42 25.89
CA THR A 249 -21.69 -24.06 26.79
C THR A 249 -21.88 -25.55 26.45
N ALA A 250 -22.55 -26.28 27.37
CA ALA A 250 -22.96 -27.67 27.09
C ALA A 250 -23.95 -27.75 25.91
N ASP A 251 -24.82 -26.72 25.78
CA ASP A 251 -25.77 -26.63 24.68
C ASP A 251 -25.06 -26.39 23.34
N ASP A 252 -24.05 -25.52 23.30
CA ASP A 252 -23.22 -25.30 22.11
C ASP A 252 -22.53 -26.61 21.67
N THR A 253 -21.98 -27.34 22.64
CA THR A 253 -21.34 -28.64 22.38
C THR A 253 -22.33 -29.65 21.83
N THR A 254 -23.53 -29.68 22.37
CA THR A 254 -24.61 -30.58 21.91
C THR A 254 -25.06 -30.19 20.50
N LEU A 255 -25.21 -28.90 20.23
CA LEU A 255 -25.54 -28.35 18.92
C LEU A 255 -24.49 -28.74 17.87
N LEU A 256 -23.20 -28.54 18.16
CA LEU A 256 -22.11 -28.92 17.27
C LEU A 256 -22.07 -30.44 17.00
N ARG A 257 -22.34 -31.26 18.01
CA ARG A 257 -22.43 -32.74 17.86
C ARG A 257 -23.54 -33.18 16.91
N GLN A 258 -24.66 -32.48 16.86
CA GLN A 258 -25.75 -32.78 15.91
C GLN A 258 -25.32 -32.60 14.45
N HIS A 259 -24.33 -31.78 14.19
CA HIS A 259 -23.76 -31.54 12.86
C HIS A 259 -22.53 -32.39 12.55
N PHE A 260 -22.13 -33.30 13.49
CA PHE A 260 -20.99 -34.19 13.27
C PHE A 260 -21.37 -35.41 12.43
N LYS A 261 -20.68 -35.61 11.31
CA LYS A 261 -20.84 -36.72 10.37
C LYS A 261 -19.49 -37.09 9.79
N GLN A 262 -18.77 -38.01 10.44
CA GLN A 262 -17.37 -38.37 10.13
C GLN A 262 -17.13 -38.74 8.66
N ASP A 263 -18.01 -39.57 8.11
CA ASP A 263 -17.87 -40.14 6.76
C ASP A 263 -18.77 -39.47 5.73
N PHE A 264 -19.14 -38.18 5.98
CA PHE A 264 -20.02 -37.46 5.10
C PHE A 264 -19.36 -37.23 3.73
N LYS A 265 -20.03 -37.69 2.68
CA LYS A 265 -19.65 -37.43 1.29
C LYS A 265 -20.83 -36.78 0.61
N PRO A 266 -20.70 -35.49 0.24
CA PRO A 266 -21.77 -34.76 -0.43
C PRO A 266 -22.04 -35.41 -1.82
N ALA A 267 -23.29 -35.39 -2.24
CA ALA A 267 -23.66 -35.65 -3.63
C ALA A 267 -23.05 -34.56 -4.53
N ALA A 268 -22.88 -34.87 -5.81
CA ALA A 268 -22.22 -33.95 -6.74
C ALA A 268 -22.96 -32.61 -6.93
N ASP A 269 -24.26 -32.58 -6.67
CA ASP A 269 -25.17 -31.45 -6.78
C ASP A 269 -25.38 -30.67 -5.49
N GLU A 270 -24.83 -31.14 -4.36
CA GLU A 270 -25.03 -30.47 -3.07
C GLU A 270 -24.08 -29.28 -2.80
N ASN A 271 -23.04 -29.09 -3.58
CA ASN A 271 -22.15 -27.93 -3.60
C ASN A 271 -21.49 -27.57 -2.27
N TYR A 272 -21.14 -28.58 -1.46
CA TYR A 272 -20.35 -28.35 -0.25
C TYR A 272 -18.91 -28.00 -0.58
N ILE A 273 -18.34 -27.05 0.19
CA ILE A 273 -16.91 -26.78 0.19
C ILE A 273 -16.27 -27.35 1.47
N THR A 274 -15.12 -27.99 1.35
CA THR A 274 -14.38 -28.48 2.54
C THR A 274 -13.41 -27.41 3.03
N LEU A 275 -13.57 -27.00 4.29
CA LEU A 275 -12.62 -26.11 4.98
C LEU A 275 -11.65 -26.95 5.80
N THR A 276 -10.36 -26.87 5.48
CA THR A 276 -9.30 -27.64 6.16
C THR A 276 -8.17 -26.73 6.66
N THR A 277 -7.32 -27.26 7.53
CA THR A 277 -6.22 -26.49 8.15
C THR A 277 -4.98 -26.38 7.27
N HIS A 278 -4.73 -27.32 6.36
CA HIS A 278 -3.48 -27.44 5.59
C HIS A 278 -3.70 -27.34 4.07
N ASN A 279 -2.83 -26.58 3.38
CA ASN A 279 -2.88 -26.41 1.92
C ASN A 279 -2.80 -27.75 1.18
N ASN A 280 -1.85 -28.61 1.55
CA ASN A 280 -1.66 -29.92 0.89
C ASN A 280 -2.94 -30.75 0.89
N LYS A 281 -3.72 -30.72 1.99
CA LYS A 281 -4.98 -31.45 2.09
C LYS A 281 -6.03 -30.88 1.14
N ALA A 282 -6.16 -29.56 1.10
CA ALA A 282 -7.07 -28.89 0.17
C ALA A 282 -6.70 -29.17 -1.29
N ASP A 283 -5.42 -29.07 -1.63
CA ASP A 283 -4.92 -29.28 -2.99
C ASP A 283 -5.11 -30.75 -3.43
N THR A 284 -4.92 -31.71 -2.52
CA THR A 284 -5.16 -33.14 -2.78
C THR A 284 -6.63 -33.39 -3.09
N ILE A 285 -7.55 -32.89 -2.25
CA ILE A 285 -9.00 -33.04 -2.48
C ILE A 285 -9.40 -32.43 -3.83
N ASN A 286 -8.96 -31.22 -4.13
CA ASN A 286 -9.29 -30.55 -5.40
C ASN A 286 -8.76 -31.33 -6.61
N ARG A 287 -7.52 -31.82 -6.54
CA ARG A 287 -6.90 -32.59 -7.63
C ARG A 287 -7.59 -33.94 -7.84
N GLU A 288 -7.87 -34.67 -6.77
CA GLU A 288 -8.57 -35.95 -6.84
C GLU A 288 -9.96 -35.79 -7.45
N ARG A 289 -10.74 -34.80 -7.00
CA ARG A 289 -12.08 -34.51 -7.53
C ARG A 289 -12.02 -34.09 -9.01
N LEU A 290 -11.08 -33.25 -9.40
CA LEU A 290 -10.90 -32.86 -10.79
C LEU A 290 -10.53 -34.05 -11.69
N THR A 291 -9.68 -34.95 -11.19
CA THR A 291 -9.26 -36.17 -11.92
C THR A 291 -10.41 -37.15 -12.11
N GLN A 292 -11.33 -37.27 -11.14
CA GLN A 292 -12.52 -38.11 -11.23
C GLN A 292 -13.49 -37.69 -12.33
N LEU A 293 -13.46 -36.42 -12.77
CA LEU A 293 -14.25 -35.94 -13.89
C LEU A 293 -13.67 -36.47 -15.21
N LYS A 294 -14.49 -37.20 -15.98
CA LYS A 294 -14.10 -37.82 -17.25
C LYS A 294 -14.13 -36.84 -18.45
N THR A 295 -14.55 -35.60 -18.22
CA THR A 295 -14.63 -34.56 -19.24
C THR A 295 -13.25 -34.00 -19.59
N LYS A 296 -13.12 -33.38 -20.77
CA LYS A 296 -11.87 -32.80 -21.28
C LYS A 296 -11.37 -31.69 -20.35
N SER A 297 -10.05 -31.64 -20.15
CA SER A 297 -9.37 -30.51 -19.48
C SER A 297 -9.19 -29.33 -20.42
N TYR A 298 -9.47 -28.14 -19.90
CA TYR A 298 -9.21 -26.86 -20.54
C TYR A 298 -8.27 -26.04 -19.66
N PHE A 299 -7.28 -25.40 -20.28
CA PHE A 299 -6.29 -24.59 -19.57
C PHE A 299 -6.43 -23.14 -19.98
N PHE A 300 -6.50 -22.28 -19.00
CA PHE A 300 -6.60 -20.83 -19.19
C PHE A 300 -5.40 -20.15 -18.54
N ASP A 301 -4.52 -19.60 -19.38
CA ASP A 301 -3.33 -18.94 -18.91
C ASP A 301 -3.61 -17.46 -18.59
N ALA A 302 -3.17 -17.01 -17.42
CA ALA A 302 -3.33 -15.63 -17.01
C ALA A 302 -2.49 -14.68 -17.87
N LYS A 303 -3.06 -13.56 -18.26
CA LYS A 303 -2.32 -12.47 -18.90
C LYS A 303 -1.76 -11.54 -17.83
N VAL A 304 -0.44 -11.56 -17.65
CA VAL A 304 0.26 -10.71 -16.67
C VAL A 304 0.96 -9.58 -17.40
N THR A 305 0.72 -8.33 -16.97
CA THR A 305 1.38 -7.15 -17.54
C THR A 305 1.98 -6.28 -16.44
N GLY A 306 3.07 -5.59 -16.76
CA GLY A 306 3.75 -4.72 -15.81
C GLY A 306 4.33 -5.47 -14.60
N GLU A 307 4.33 -4.78 -13.45
CA GLU A 307 4.88 -5.33 -12.21
C GLU A 307 3.79 -6.05 -11.41
N PHE A 308 3.76 -7.38 -11.46
CA PHE A 308 2.88 -8.21 -10.62
C PHE A 308 3.68 -9.44 -10.15
N SER A 309 3.95 -9.52 -8.85
CA SER A 309 4.74 -10.61 -8.26
C SER A 309 3.95 -11.92 -8.27
N GLU A 310 4.60 -13.04 -8.64
CA GLU A 310 3.99 -14.37 -8.63
C GLU A 310 3.46 -14.77 -7.23
N HIS A 311 4.14 -14.37 -6.16
CA HIS A 311 3.69 -14.60 -4.77
C HIS A 311 2.40 -13.85 -4.42
N SER A 312 2.03 -12.85 -5.22
CA SER A 312 0.82 -12.03 -5.04
C SER A 312 -0.29 -12.38 -6.02
N PHE A 313 -0.14 -13.42 -6.83
CA PHE A 313 -1.18 -13.81 -7.78
C PHE A 313 -2.47 -14.18 -7.04
N PRO A 314 -3.58 -13.52 -7.40
CA PRO A 314 -4.87 -13.79 -6.76
C PRO A 314 -5.46 -15.13 -7.19
N ASN A 315 -4.97 -15.68 -8.31
CA ASN A 315 -5.41 -16.94 -8.90
C ASN A 315 -4.22 -17.70 -9.51
N ASP A 316 -4.46 -18.94 -9.92
CA ASP A 316 -3.47 -19.76 -10.60
C ASP A 316 -3.12 -19.15 -11.95
N LYS A 317 -1.82 -19.13 -12.29
CA LYS A 317 -1.32 -18.62 -13.57
C LYS A 317 -1.87 -19.43 -14.73
N SER A 318 -1.96 -20.76 -14.58
CA SER A 318 -2.61 -21.65 -15.52
C SER A 318 -3.77 -22.34 -14.80
N LEU A 319 -4.98 -21.93 -15.08
CA LEU A 319 -6.20 -22.44 -14.47
C LEU A 319 -6.72 -23.63 -15.27
N GLU A 320 -6.69 -24.82 -14.67
CA GLU A 320 -7.28 -26.03 -15.26
C GLU A 320 -8.75 -26.15 -14.86
N LEU A 321 -9.63 -26.26 -15.83
CA LEU A 321 -11.06 -26.48 -15.66
C LEU A 321 -11.56 -27.67 -16.47
N LYS A 322 -12.59 -28.33 -15.95
CA LYS A 322 -13.37 -29.36 -16.66
C LYS A 322 -14.87 -29.05 -16.52
N VAL A 323 -15.66 -29.40 -17.51
CA VAL A 323 -17.12 -29.37 -17.35
C VAL A 323 -17.53 -30.29 -16.20
N GLY A 324 -18.38 -29.79 -15.30
CA GLY A 324 -18.75 -30.44 -14.05
C GLY A 324 -17.83 -30.10 -12.88
N ALA A 325 -16.79 -29.30 -13.06
CA ALA A 325 -15.92 -28.89 -11.96
C ALA A 325 -16.62 -27.89 -11.04
N GLN A 326 -16.56 -28.17 -9.73
CA GLN A 326 -17.02 -27.23 -8.72
C GLN A 326 -16.01 -26.09 -8.56
N ILE A 327 -16.51 -24.87 -8.70
CA ILE A 327 -15.71 -23.67 -8.57
C ILE A 327 -16.29 -22.72 -7.51
N MET A 328 -15.49 -21.76 -7.15
CA MET A 328 -15.87 -20.64 -6.30
C MET A 328 -15.47 -19.34 -6.97
N PHE A 329 -16.34 -18.35 -6.95
CA PHE A 329 -16.01 -17.00 -7.35
C PHE A 329 -15.09 -16.35 -6.31
N ILE A 330 -14.03 -15.71 -6.76
CA ILE A 330 -13.06 -15.01 -5.91
C ILE A 330 -13.15 -13.48 -6.02
N LYS A 331 -14.22 -12.98 -6.64
CA LYS A 331 -14.61 -11.57 -6.74
C LYS A 331 -16.13 -11.44 -6.74
N ASN A 332 -16.60 -10.23 -6.41
CA ASN A 332 -18.00 -9.88 -6.60
C ASN A 332 -18.28 -9.53 -8.06
N ASP A 333 -19.48 -9.82 -8.53
CA ASP A 333 -19.97 -9.34 -9.81
C ASP A 333 -20.05 -7.80 -9.80
N MET A 334 -19.35 -7.16 -10.72
CA MET A 334 -19.32 -5.71 -10.86
C MET A 334 -20.44 -5.19 -11.78
N THR A 335 -21.24 -6.08 -12.38
CA THR A 335 -22.38 -5.71 -13.21
C THR A 335 -23.55 -5.22 -12.36
N ALA A 336 -24.49 -4.51 -12.96
CA ALA A 336 -25.68 -4.03 -12.27
C ALA A 336 -26.56 -5.17 -11.71
N GLU A 337 -26.48 -6.37 -12.31
CA GLU A 337 -27.27 -7.53 -11.96
C GLU A 337 -26.77 -8.24 -10.68
N LYS A 338 -25.50 -8.05 -10.29
CA LYS A 338 -24.90 -8.63 -9.08
C LYS A 338 -25.19 -10.13 -8.91
N ARG A 339 -25.05 -10.93 -9.97
CA ARG A 339 -25.44 -12.35 -10.03
C ARG A 339 -24.62 -13.25 -9.10
N TYR A 340 -23.39 -12.87 -8.77
CA TYR A 340 -22.52 -13.63 -7.86
C TYR A 340 -21.70 -12.72 -6.93
N TYR A 341 -21.25 -13.29 -5.83
CA TYR A 341 -20.40 -12.63 -4.84
C TYR A 341 -19.16 -13.48 -4.53
N ASN A 342 -18.19 -12.90 -3.89
CA ASN A 342 -16.96 -13.58 -3.48
C ASN A 342 -17.28 -14.69 -2.48
N GLY A 343 -16.98 -15.94 -2.84
CA GLY A 343 -17.33 -17.15 -2.09
C GLY A 343 -18.55 -17.92 -2.65
N LYS A 344 -19.32 -17.36 -3.60
CA LYS A 344 -20.43 -18.09 -4.23
C LYS A 344 -19.87 -19.29 -4.99
N ILE A 345 -20.46 -20.45 -4.72
CA ILE A 345 -20.12 -21.73 -5.38
C ILE A 345 -20.92 -21.84 -6.69
N GLY A 346 -20.28 -22.40 -7.69
CA GLY A 346 -20.89 -22.73 -8.97
C GLY A 346 -20.29 -24.01 -9.55
N VAL A 347 -20.89 -24.53 -10.61
CA VAL A 347 -20.42 -25.70 -11.37
C VAL A 347 -20.16 -25.27 -12.81
N VAL A 348 -19.05 -25.67 -13.37
CA VAL A 348 -18.74 -25.40 -14.78
C VAL A 348 -19.73 -26.15 -15.65
N HIS A 349 -20.62 -25.41 -16.31
CA HIS A 349 -21.70 -25.94 -17.15
C HIS A 349 -21.20 -26.22 -18.58
N HIS A 350 -20.52 -25.25 -19.18
CA HIS A 350 -20.02 -25.36 -20.55
C HIS A 350 -18.71 -24.59 -20.73
N ILE A 351 -17.82 -25.11 -21.57
CA ILE A 351 -16.58 -24.44 -21.98
C ILE A 351 -16.42 -24.56 -23.49
N GLU A 352 -16.35 -23.42 -24.17
CA GLU A 352 -16.04 -23.36 -25.61
C GLU A 352 -15.08 -22.19 -25.88
N LYS A 353 -13.85 -22.51 -26.31
CA LYS A 353 -12.76 -21.52 -26.50
C LYS A 353 -12.58 -20.61 -25.25
N ASP A 354 -12.93 -19.32 -25.37
CA ASP A 354 -12.83 -18.32 -24.30
C ASP A 354 -14.18 -18.09 -23.59
N ILE A 355 -15.20 -18.90 -23.88
CA ILE A 355 -16.50 -18.85 -23.23
C ILE A 355 -16.52 -19.87 -22.10
N VAL A 356 -16.74 -19.39 -20.88
CA VAL A 356 -16.92 -20.24 -19.69
C VAL A 356 -18.28 -19.92 -19.09
N GLU A 357 -19.15 -20.92 -19.06
CA GLU A 357 -20.48 -20.82 -18.45
C GLU A 357 -20.51 -21.59 -17.14
N ILE A 358 -21.03 -20.93 -16.12
CA ILE A 358 -21.15 -21.46 -14.77
C ILE A 358 -22.63 -21.55 -14.41
N GLU A 359 -23.04 -22.73 -14.01
CA GLU A 359 -24.33 -22.94 -13.37
C GLU A 359 -24.23 -22.55 -11.91
N LEU A 360 -25.18 -21.73 -11.45
CA LEU A 360 -25.39 -21.40 -10.03
C LEU A 360 -26.52 -22.30 -9.52
N PRO A 361 -26.21 -23.44 -8.85
CA PRO A 361 -27.20 -24.47 -8.55
C PRO A 361 -28.33 -23.99 -7.62
N ASP A 362 -28.00 -23.10 -6.67
CA ASP A 362 -28.99 -22.54 -5.72
C ASP A 362 -30.05 -21.71 -6.44
N ASP A 363 -29.63 -20.97 -7.47
CA ASP A 363 -30.48 -20.04 -8.23
C ASP A 363 -31.03 -20.70 -9.50
N LYS A 364 -30.52 -21.88 -9.88
CA LYS A 364 -30.81 -22.61 -11.13
C LYS A 364 -30.60 -21.75 -12.39
N VAL A 365 -29.58 -20.92 -12.38
CA VAL A 365 -29.25 -19.99 -13.45
C VAL A 365 -27.86 -20.31 -13.99
N VAL A 366 -27.73 -20.30 -15.31
CA VAL A 366 -26.44 -20.39 -16.01
C VAL A 366 -25.99 -18.99 -16.37
N ILE A 367 -24.77 -18.65 -16.00
CA ILE A 367 -24.17 -17.34 -16.30
C ILE A 367 -22.87 -17.52 -17.08
N GLN A 368 -22.68 -16.71 -18.08
CA GLN A 368 -21.40 -16.59 -18.76
C GLN A 368 -20.50 -15.64 -17.96
N ILE A 369 -19.24 -16.04 -17.76
CA ILE A 369 -18.25 -15.23 -17.07
C ILE A 369 -17.14 -14.77 -18.00
N SER A 370 -16.55 -13.64 -17.67
CA SER A 370 -15.40 -13.05 -18.39
C SER A 370 -14.19 -12.97 -17.48
N PRO A 371 -12.96 -12.96 -18.03
CA PRO A 371 -11.75 -12.70 -17.27
C PRO A 371 -11.85 -11.37 -16.51
N TYR A 372 -11.38 -11.37 -15.28
CA TYR A 372 -11.30 -10.19 -14.42
C TYR A 372 -9.86 -9.68 -14.39
N THR A 373 -9.71 -8.36 -14.35
CA THR A 373 -8.43 -7.71 -14.22
C THR A 373 -8.17 -7.33 -12.76
N TRP A 374 -7.21 -7.99 -12.13
CA TRP A 374 -6.66 -7.55 -10.85
C TRP A 374 -5.54 -6.57 -11.10
N GLU A 375 -5.59 -5.46 -10.43
CA GLU A 375 -4.60 -4.42 -10.53
C GLU A 375 -3.64 -4.47 -9.34
N ASN A 376 -2.35 -4.46 -9.62
CA ASN A 376 -1.34 -4.18 -8.62
C ASN A 376 -1.20 -2.67 -8.52
N VAL A 377 -1.88 -2.10 -7.54
CA VAL A 377 -1.86 -0.67 -7.29
C VAL A 377 -0.57 -0.30 -6.57
N LYS A 378 0.08 0.75 -7.05
CA LYS A 378 1.14 1.45 -6.35
C LYS A 378 0.70 2.87 -6.10
N TYR A 379 1.00 3.36 -4.93
CA TYR A 379 0.80 4.77 -4.66
C TYR A 379 1.83 5.60 -5.42
N LYS A 380 1.40 6.63 -6.10
CA LYS A 380 2.24 7.66 -6.71
C LYS A 380 1.91 9.01 -6.13
N LEU A 381 2.94 9.82 -5.99
CA LEU A 381 2.77 11.22 -5.73
C LEU A 381 2.51 11.93 -7.06
N ASN A 382 1.44 12.70 -7.14
CA ASN A 382 1.24 13.62 -8.24
C ASN A 382 2.23 14.78 -8.07
N GLU A 383 3.19 14.91 -8.99
CA GLU A 383 4.25 15.93 -8.88
C GLU A 383 3.71 17.36 -8.96
N ALA A 384 2.55 17.56 -9.57
CA ALA A 384 1.93 18.87 -9.69
C ALA A 384 1.12 19.26 -8.45
N THR A 385 0.35 18.30 -7.85
CA THR A 385 -0.55 18.57 -6.72
C THR A 385 0.00 18.07 -5.39
N ASN A 386 1.07 17.28 -5.42
CA ASN A 386 1.65 16.55 -4.29
C ASN A 386 0.62 15.69 -3.55
N GLU A 387 -0.38 15.22 -4.26
CA GLU A 387 -1.39 14.29 -3.75
C GLU A 387 -0.97 12.85 -3.97
N ILE A 388 -1.31 12.01 -3.01
CA ILE A 388 -1.10 10.57 -3.13
C ILE A 388 -2.23 10.03 -4.01
N SER A 389 -1.88 9.54 -5.19
CA SER A 389 -2.80 8.88 -6.12
C SER A 389 -2.43 7.42 -6.29
N GLU A 390 -3.44 6.61 -6.55
CA GLU A 390 -3.25 5.21 -6.93
C GLU A 390 -2.85 5.14 -8.41
N ASN A 391 -1.83 4.33 -8.70
CA ASN A 391 -1.40 4.05 -10.07
C ASN A 391 -1.27 2.55 -10.27
N VAL A 392 -1.85 2.04 -11.33
CA VAL A 392 -1.72 0.62 -11.71
C VAL A 392 -0.30 0.35 -12.20
N ALA A 393 0.46 -0.39 -11.42
CA ALA A 393 1.84 -0.77 -11.74
C ALA A 393 1.91 -2.03 -12.60
N GLY A 394 0.91 -2.90 -12.47
CA GLY A 394 0.77 -4.12 -13.23
C GLY A 394 -0.63 -4.68 -13.12
N SER A 395 -0.98 -5.60 -13.99
CA SER A 395 -2.26 -6.29 -13.96
C SER A 395 -2.10 -7.79 -14.15
N PHE A 396 -3.03 -8.52 -13.55
CA PHE A 396 -3.19 -9.96 -13.69
C PHE A 396 -4.61 -10.21 -14.17
N VAL A 397 -4.75 -10.75 -15.39
CA VAL A 397 -6.07 -11.01 -16.01
C VAL A 397 -6.30 -12.50 -16.06
N GLN A 398 -7.34 -12.98 -15.39
CA GLN A 398 -7.75 -14.38 -15.35
C GLN A 398 -9.23 -14.48 -15.03
N TYR A 399 -9.86 -15.62 -15.26
CA TYR A 399 -11.21 -15.86 -14.79
C TYR A 399 -11.29 -15.77 -13.27
N PRO A 400 -12.30 -15.08 -12.70
CA PRO A 400 -12.40 -14.84 -11.25
C PRO A 400 -12.98 -16.03 -10.50
N ILE A 401 -12.50 -17.24 -10.81
CA ILE A 401 -12.95 -18.50 -10.23
C ILE A 401 -11.77 -19.41 -9.87
N LYS A 402 -11.94 -20.23 -8.85
CA LYS A 402 -11.00 -21.29 -8.43
C LYS A 402 -11.73 -22.60 -8.24
N LEU A 403 -11.02 -23.72 -8.37
CA LEU A 403 -11.53 -25.01 -7.91
C LEU A 403 -11.88 -24.93 -6.43
N ALA A 404 -13.02 -25.42 -6.04
CA ALA A 404 -13.58 -25.20 -4.72
C ALA A 404 -14.27 -26.42 -4.10
N TRP A 405 -13.76 -27.61 -4.28
CA TRP A 405 -14.15 -28.72 -3.42
C TRP A 405 -13.52 -28.62 -2.03
N ALA A 406 -12.31 -28.04 -1.95
CA ALA A 406 -11.66 -27.75 -0.67
C ALA A 406 -10.84 -26.45 -0.73
N ILE A 407 -10.76 -25.77 0.44
CA ILE A 407 -9.94 -24.58 0.67
C ILE A 407 -9.45 -24.57 2.11
N THR A 408 -8.32 -23.91 2.39
CA THR A 408 -7.87 -23.77 3.78
C THR A 408 -8.66 -22.69 4.52
N VAL A 409 -8.78 -22.84 5.84
CA VAL A 409 -9.40 -21.85 6.74
C VAL A 409 -8.75 -20.47 6.55
N HIS A 410 -7.42 -20.40 6.41
CA HIS A 410 -6.70 -19.14 6.14
C HIS A 410 -7.14 -18.49 4.83
N LYS A 411 -7.20 -19.26 3.74
CA LYS A 411 -7.61 -18.73 2.43
C LYS A 411 -9.11 -18.42 2.36
N SER A 412 -9.94 -18.98 3.27
CA SER A 412 -11.36 -18.69 3.37
C SER A 412 -11.67 -17.38 4.09
N GLN A 413 -10.66 -16.71 4.66
CA GLN A 413 -10.84 -15.45 5.36
C GLN A 413 -11.46 -14.38 4.42
N GLY A 414 -12.47 -13.67 4.89
CA GLY A 414 -13.24 -12.72 4.07
C GLY A 414 -14.34 -13.35 3.19
N LEU A 415 -14.34 -14.68 2.98
CA LEU A 415 -15.33 -15.37 2.17
C LEU A 415 -16.57 -15.73 2.98
N THR A 416 -17.67 -16.10 2.28
CA THR A 416 -18.94 -16.53 2.90
C THR A 416 -19.51 -17.69 2.09
N PHE A 417 -19.94 -18.75 2.79
CA PHE A 417 -20.48 -19.95 2.18
C PHE A 417 -21.86 -20.28 2.75
N ASP A 418 -22.71 -20.84 1.92
CA ASP A 418 -24.01 -21.36 2.34
C ASP A 418 -23.90 -22.76 2.93
N LYS A 419 -22.99 -23.61 2.40
CA LYS A 419 -22.74 -24.98 2.86
C LYS A 419 -21.24 -25.25 2.97
N ALA A 420 -20.79 -25.80 4.09
CA ALA A 420 -19.39 -26.20 4.26
C ALA A 420 -19.24 -27.47 5.10
N ILE A 421 -18.28 -28.30 4.70
CA ILE A 421 -17.72 -29.38 5.49
C ILE A 421 -16.52 -28.80 6.23
N ILE A 422 -16.54 -28.84 7.55
CA ILE A 422 -15.47 -28.29 8.36
C ILE A 422 -14.64 -29.44 8.94
N ASP A 423 -13.39 -29.53 8.48
CA ASP A 423 -12.40 -30.52 8.89
C ASP A 423 -11.20 -29.81 9.54
N ILE A 424 -11.34 -29.58 10.83
CA ILE A 424 -10.39 -28.82 11.66
C ILE A 424 -9.92 -29.60 12.90
N GLY A 425 -10.03 -30.93 12.90
CA GLY A 425 -9.51 -31.77 13.97
C GLY A 425 -8.00 -31.60 14.22
N ASP A 426 -7.26 -31.17 13.20
CA ASP A 426 -5.85 -30.84 13.26
C ASP A 426 -5.59 -29.33 13.42
N ALA A 427 -6.55 -28.59 13.99
CA ALA A 427 -6.37 -27.17 14.28
C ALA A 427 -5.18 -26.96 15.24
N PHE A 428 -4.21 -26.15 14.80
CA PHE A 428 -2.97 -25.93 15.53
C PHE A 428 -2.89 -24.54 16.16
N ALA A 429 -3.79 -23.62 15.79
CA ALA A 429 -3.80 -22.26 16.29
C ALA A 429 -5.17 -21.88 16.86
N PRO A 430 -5.20 -21.07 17.93
CA PRO A 430 -6.43 -20.48 18.45
C PRO A 430 -7.21 -19.73 17.36
N GLY A 431 -8.53 -19.69 17.46
CA GLY A 431 -9.39 -18.97 16.54
C GLY A 431 -9.68 -19.66 15.20
N GLN A 432 -8.97 -20.73 14.82
CA GLN A 432 -9.23 -21.44 13.55
C GLN A 432 -10.65 -22.01 13.48
N ALA A 433 -11.18 -22.53 14.58
CA ALA A 433 -12.55 -23.02 14.66
C ALA A 433 -13.57 -21.88 14.46
N TYR A 434 -13.38 -20.76 15.15
CA TYR A 434 -14.21 -19.58 14.98
C TYR A 434 -14.17 -19.04 13.55
N VAL A 435 -12.96 -18.95 12.95
CA VAL A 435 -12.83 -18.48 11.56
C VAL A 435 -13.55 -19.40 10.60
N ALA A 436 -13.39 -20.72 10.73
CA ALA A 436 -14.05 -21.69 9.85
C ALA A 436 -15.58 -21.64 9.96
N LEU A 437 -16.13 -21.67 11.17
CA LEU A 437 -17.56 -21.61 11.42
C LEU A 437 -18.15 -20.26 10.98
N SER A 438 -17.46 -19.14 11.25
CA SER A 438 -17.93 -17.82 10.87
C SER A 438 -17.95 -17.56 9.35
N ARG A 439 -17.47 -18.51 8.53
CA ARG A 439 -17.63 -18.45 7.06
C ARG A 439 -19.06 -18.80 6.63
N LEU A 440 -19.80 -19.54 7.43
CA LEU A 440 -21.17 -19.94 7.13
C LEU A 440 -22.17 -18.80 7.48
N ARG A 441 -23.30 -18.81 6.78
CA ARG A 441 -24.44 -17.92 7.06
C ARG A 441 -25.34 -18.47 8.15
N SER A 442 -25.50 -19.81 8.20
CA SER A 442 -26.37 -20.49 9.15
C SER A 442 -25.90 -21.90 9.46
N LEU A 443 -26.44 -22.52 10.50
CA LEU A 443 -26.19 -23.91 10.88
C LEU A 443 -26.68 -24.93 9.84
N LYS A 444 -27.67 -24.60 9.02
CA LYS A 444 -28.26 -25.53 8.03
C LYS A 444 -27.25 -26.08 7.03
N GLY A 445 -26.21 -25.32 6.73
CA GLY A 445 -25.14 -25.72 5.81
C GLY A 445 -23.93 -26.34 6.48
N LEU A 446 -23.92 -26.52 7.79
CA LEU A 446 -22.78 -27.01 8.54
C LEU A 446 -22.72 -28.54 8.57
N VAL A 447 -21.56 -29.08 8.20
CA VAL A 447 -21.17 -30.48 8.49
C VAL A 447 -19.79 -30.47 9.13
N LEU A 448 -19.63 -31.14 10.26
CA LEU A 448 -18.34 -31.38 10.92
C LEU A 448 -17.88 -32.84 10.63
N THR A 449 -16.68 -33.00 10.11
CA THR A 449 -16.07 -34.33 9.89
C THR A 449 -15.00 -34.65 10.91
N SER A 450 -14.63 -33.72 11.75
CA SER A 450 -13.70 -33.89 12.86
C SER A 450 -14.24 -33.24 14.13
N HIS A 451 -13.89 -33.77 15.30
CA HIS A 451 -14.23 -33.16 16.58
C HIS A 451 -13.38 -31.93 16.83
N LEU A 452 -13.99 -30.87 17.38
CA LEU A 452 -13.28 -29.70 17.85
C LEU A 452 -12.46 -30.06 19.08
N ARG A 453 -11.16 -29.86 19.04
CA ARG A 453 -10.28 -30.05 20.20
C ARG A 453 -10.29 -28.82 21.09
N GLU A 454 -10.24 -29.00 22.40
CA GLU A 454 -10.19 -27.90 23.37
C GLU A 454 -9.01 -26.95 23.14
N THR A 455 -7.88 -27.46 22.63
CA THR A 455 -6.69 -26.66 22.31
C THR A 455 -6.94 -25.62 21.21
N GLY A 456 -7.84 -25.89 20.27
CA GLY A 456 -8.23 -24.94 19.20
C GLY A 456 -9.22 -23.86 19.66
N LEU A 457 -9.71 -23.97 20.89
CA LEU A 457 -10.74 -23.10 21.48
C LEU A 457 -10.16 -22.14 22.52
N GLN A 458 -8.93 -22.35 22.99
CA GLN A 458 -8.32 -21.49 24.01
C GLN A 458 -8.07 -20.09 23.45
N GLN A 459 -8.37 -19.08 24.24
CA GLN A 459 -8.00 -17.69 23.96
C GLN A 459 -6.66 -17.37 24.61
N ASP A 460 -5.91 -16.49 23.92
CA ASP A 460 -4.70 -15.91 24.49
C ASP A 460 -5.08 -14.88 25.57
N PRO A 461 -4.55 -15.01 26.82
CA PRO A 461 -4.82 -14.06 27.89
C PRO A 461 -4.50 -12.61 27.54
N ASN A 462 -3.51 -12.37 26.66
CA ASN A 462 -3.14 -11.03 26.22
C ASN A 462 -4.26 -10.38 25.39
N ILE A 463 -4.97 -11.15 24.57
CA ILE A 463 -6.14 -10.66 23.80
C ILE A 463 -7.25 -10.27 24.75
N HIS A 464 -7.52 -11.09 25.78
CA HIS A 464 -8.54 -10.79 26.78
C HIS A 464 -8.22 -9.50 27.53
N TYR A 465 -6.95 -9.34 27.97
CA TYR A 465 -6.49 -8.13 28.62
C TYR A 465 -6.66 -6.90 27.72
N PHE A 466 -6.23 -6.97 26.47
CA PHE A 466 -6.38 -5.87 25.52
C PHE A 466 -7.86 -5.53 25.24
N SER A 467 -8.72 -6.54 25.11
CA SER A 467 -10.15 -6.35 24.89
C SER A 467 -10.85 -5.68 26.08
N SER A 468 -10.32 -5.87 27.30
CA SER A 468 -10.86 -5.20 28.50
C SER A 468 -10.62 -3.69 28.52
N THR A 469 -9.77 -3.15 27.62
CA THR A 469 -9.56 -1.70 27.47
C THR A 469 -10.68 -0.99 26.72
N LYS A 470 -11.68 -1.73 26.19
CA LYS A 470 -12.85 -1.19 25.52
C LYS A 470 -13.59 -0.21 26.45
N GLN A 471 -13.87 0.97 25.92
CA GLN A 471 -14.59 2.02 26.64
C GLN A 471 -16.03 2.17 26.13
N PRO A 472 -16.96 2.60 27.00
CA PRO A 472 -18.33 2.95 26.60
C PRO A 472 -18.37 4.11 25.60
N SER A 473 -19.41 4.18 24.79
CA SER A 473 -19.56 5.19 23.72
C SER A 473 -19.65 6.62 24.24
N ASP A 474 -20.23 6.83 25.41
CA ASP A 474 -20.31 8.14 26.08
C ASP A 474 -18.93 8.65 26.49
N VAL A 475 -18.08 7.78 27.07
CA VAL A 475 -16.69 8.10 27.42
C VAL A 475 -15.89 8.43 26.15
N LEU A 476 -16.05 7.64 25.09
CA LEU A 476 -15.38 7.88 23.80
C LEU A 476 -15.79 9.23 23.19
N ASN A 477 -17.08 9.61 23.25
CA ASN A 477 -17.54 10.90 22.76
C ASN A 477 -16.96 12.09 23.56
N GLN A 478 -16.85 11.97 24.88
CA GLN A 478 -16.19 12.99 25.70
C GLN A 478 -14.70 13.10 25.34
N GLN A 479 -14.04 11.96 25.13
CA GLN A 479 -12.65 11.92 24.72
C GLN A 479 -12.43 12.55 23.35
N ILE A 480 -13.32 12.33 22.36
CA ILE A 480 -13.24 12.97 21.04
C ILE A 480 -13.21 14.49 21.18
N SER A 481 -14.05 15.08 22.01
CA SER A 481 -14.12 16.53 22.18
C SER A 481 -12.79 17.11 22.68
N ALA A 482 -12.17 16.48 23.70
CA ALA A 482 -10.88 16.89 24.20
C ALA A 482 -9.75 16.71 23.17
N GLU A 483 -9.69 15.54 22.52
CA GLU A 483 -8.66 15.21 21.55
C GLU A 483 -8.78 16.02 20.26
N SER A 484 -9.99 16.38 19.83
CA SER A 484 -10.21 17.23 18.66
C SER A 484 -9.73 18.67 18.88
N TYR A 485 -9.84 19.17 20.11
CA TYR A 485 -9.25 20.45 20.47
C TYR A 485 -7.72 20.44 20.38
N ASP A 486 -7.08 19.40 20.93
CA ASP A 486 -5.63 19.22 20.81
C ASP A 486 -5.17 18.98 19.37
N PHE A 487 -5.97 18.26 18.60
CA PHE A 487 -5.70 18.02 17.17
C PHE A 487 -5.70 19.33 16.38
N ILE A 488 -6.77 20.15 16.48
CA ILE A 488 -6.84 21.39 15.73
C ILE A 488 -5.78 22.38 16.18
N ARG A 489 -5.47 22.45 17.48
CA ARG A 489 -4.37 23.24 18.02
C ARG A 489 -3.03 22.84 17.37
N THR A 490 -2.71 21.55 17.42
CA THR A 490 -1.44 21.03 16.87
C THR A 490 -1.38 21.22 15.35
N TYR A 491 -2.50 21.00 14.68
CA TYR A 491 -2.60 21.16 13.22
C TYR A 491 -2.39 22.60 12.79
N LEU A 492 -2.99 23.59 13.49
CA LEU A 492 -2.81 25.01 13.23
C LEU A 492 -1.37 25.46 13.50
N LEU A 493 -0.76 25.03 14.60
CA LEU A 493 0.62 25.35 14.90
C LEU A 493 1.56 24.81 13.83
N ALA A 494 1.37 23.59 13.38
CA ALA A 494 2.16 22.97 12.30
C ALA A 494 1.89 23.62 10.92
N ALA A 495 0.67 24.11 10.66
CA ALA A 495 0.33 24.75 9.41
C ALA A 495 1.04 26.09 9.20
N PHE A 496 1.37 26.81 10.27
CA PHE A 496 2.11 28.07 10.21
C PHE A 496 3.59 27.93 10.59
N ASP A 497 4.08 26.72 10.90
CA ASP A 497 5.49 26.47 11.15
C ASP A 497 6.27 26.38 9.83
N LEU A 498 7.02 27.45 9.53
CA LEU A 498 7.86 27.55 8.35
C LEU A 498 9.30 27.04 8.57
N ASN A 499 9.63 26.55 9.77
CA ASN A 499 11.00 26.19 10.13
C ASN A 499 11.55 25.05 9.27
N LEU A 500 10.72 24.08 8.87
CA LEU A 500 11.13 22.99 7.99
C LEU A 500 11.53 23.51 6.60
N VAL A 501 10.72 24.38 6.01
CA VAL A 501 11.01 24.98 4.70
C VAL A 501 12.29 25.82 4.80
N ARG A 502 12.41 26.65 5.85
CA ARG A 502 13.63 27.45 6.12
C ARG A 502 14.86 26.58 6.23
N TYR A 503 14.76 25.43 6.93
CA TYR A 503 15.86 24.49 7.06
C TYR A 503 16.31 23.96 5.67
N TYR A 504 15.38 23.53 4.83
CA TYR A 504 15.74 23.01 3.49
C TYR A 504 16.30 24.09 2.57
N ILE A 505 15.80 25.35 2.63
CA ILE A 505 16.40 26.46 1.89
C ILE A 505 17.83 26.70 2.39
N LYS A 506 18.07 26.65 3.70
CA LYS A 506 19.41 26.78 4.29
C LYS A 506 20.35 25.65 3.86
N GLU A 507 19.89 24.40 3.89
CA GLU A 507 20.64 23.24 3.38
C GLU A 507 21.01 23.44 1.92
N HIS A 508 20.06 23.92 1.11
CA HIS A 508 20.30 24.24 -0.30
C HIS A 508 21.38 25.31 -0.46
N VAL A 509 21.36 26.40 0.33
CA VAL A 509 22.43 27.40 0.36
C VAL A 509 23.80 26.76 0.68
N GLN A 510 23.85 25.82 1.61
CA GLN A 510 25.10 25.14 2.00
C GLN A 510 25.67 24.19 0.92
N THR A 511 24.86 23.83 -0.07
CA THR A 511 25.35 23.00 -1.21
C THR A 511 26.16 23.78 -2.24
N PHE A 512 26.25 25.11 -2.10
CA PHE A 512 27.11 25.95 -2.96
C PHE A 512 28.54 25.90 -2.41
N ASP A 513 29.43 25.23 -3.15
CA ASP A 513 30.84 25.16 -2.82
C ASP A 513 31.62 26.14 -3.72
N LYS A 514 32.33 27.08 -3.12
CA LYS A 514 33.10 28.13 -3.82
C LYS A 514 34.29 27.57 -4.62
N GLY A 515 34.62 26.29 -4.46
CA GLY A 515 35.72 25.61 -5.18
C GLY A 515 35.30 24.89 -6.45
N GLU A 516 34.02 24.59 -6.65
CA GLU A 516 33.55 23.85 -7.84
C GLU A 516 33.23 24.75 -9.02
N LYS A 517 33.70 24.33 -10.22
CA LYS A 517 33.35 24.95 -11.51
C LYS A 517 31.98 24.44 -12.00
N SER A 518 30.96 24.50 -11.16
CA SER A 518 29.60 24.09 -11.50
C SER A 518 28.77 25.27 -11.95
N THR A 519 27.91 25.10 -12.96
CA THR A 519 26.95 26.11 -13.43
C THR A 519 26.08 26.63 -12.30
N LYS A 520 25.76 25.79 -11.31
CA LYS A 520 25.01 26.10 -10.10
C LYS A 520 25.59 27.34 -9.35
N GLN A 521 26.92 27.51 -9.32
CA GLN A 521 27.58 28.57 -8.56
C GLN A 521 27.14 29.98 -9.00
N HIS A 522 26.69 30.15 -10.24
CA HIS A 522 26.20 31.44 -10.74
C HIS A 522 24.94 31.95 -10.03
N TYR A 523 24.25 31.06 -9.28
CA TYR A 523 22.98 31.35 -8.63
C TYR A 523 23.08 31.47 -7.10
N ASP A 524 24.30 31.56 -6.55
CA ASP A 524 24.53 31.70 -5.09
C ASP A 524 23.86 32.96 -4.53
N ASP A 525 24.04 34.13 -5.17
CA ASP A 525 23.45 35.38 -4.73
C ASP A 525 21.92 35.30 -4.70
N TRP A 526 21.30 34.72 -5.74
CA TRP A 526 19.85 34.55 -5.83
C TRP A 526 19.33 33.62 -4.70
N THR A 527 20.04 32.56 -4.44
CA THR A 527 19.65 31.58 -3.38
C THR A 527 19.81 32.19 -2.00
N MET A 528 20.86 33.00 -1.79
CA MET A 528 21.09 33.76 -0.54
C MET A 528 20.00 34.82 -0.31
N GLU A 529 19.54 35.51 -1.36
CA GLU A 529 18.43 36.47 -1.26
C GLU A 529 17.14 35.73 -0.88
N LEU A 530 16.81 34.62 -1.55
CA LEU A 530 15.65 33.78 -1.22
C LEU A 530 15.67 33.35 0.26
N TYR A 531 16.85 32.94 0.76
CA TYR A 531 17.00 32.52 2.15
C TYR A 531 16.77 33.67 3.13
N ARG A 532 17.31 34.89 2.85
CA ARG A 532 17.13 36.08 3.70
C ARG A 532 15.66 36.50 3.79
N ASP A 533 14.96 36.50 2.65
CA ASP A 533 13.53 36.85 2.60
C ASP A 533 12.69 35.81 3.36
N PHE A 534 12.96 34.54 3.12
CA PHE A 534 12.25 33.46 3.82
C PHE A 534 12.54 33.44 5.34
N GLN A 535 13.74 33.86 5.76
CA GLN A 535 14.10 33.95 7.17
C GLN A 535 13.26 35.02 7.89
N LYS A 536 13.01 36.19 7.25
CA LYS A 536 12.14 37.25 7.79
C LYS A 536 10.70 36.75 7.92
N LEU A 537 10.21 36.06 6.87
CA LEU A 537 8.88 35.49 6.85
C LEU A 537 8.70 34.43 7.97
N SER A 538 9.69 33.53 8.14
CA SER A 538 9.70 32.52 9.20
C SER A 538 9.69 33.13 10.59
N ALA A 539 10.45 34.18 10.86
CA ALA A 539 10.44 34.87 12.15
C ALA A 539 9.06 35.50 12.49
N THR A 540 8.36 36.04 11.48
CA THR A 540 6.99 36.50 11.65
C THR A 540 6.02 35.34 11.96
N ALA A 541 6.21 34.19 11.31
CA ALA A 541 5.41 32.98 11.56
C ALA A 541 5.65 32.45 12.99
N ASP A 542 6.90 32.44 13.47
CA ASP A 542 7.23 32.04 14.84
C ASP A 542 6.52 32.94 15.87
N SER A 543 6.45 34.27 15.61
CA SER A 543 5.70 35.20 16.44
C SER A 543 4.19 34.91 16.42
N PHE A 544 3.62 34.59 15.28
CA PHE A 544 2.22 34.20 15.16
C PHE A 544 1.92 32.86 15.88
N ILE A 545 2.80 31.88 15.77
CA ILE A 545 2.70 30.61 16.49
C ILE A 545 2.63 30.85 18.01
N ASN A 546 3.45 31.77 18.53
CA ASN A 546 3.40 32.13 19.96
C ASN A 546 2.08 32.80 20.34
N GLN A 547 1.51 33.65 19.47
CA GLN A 547 0.16 34.20 19.68
C GLN A 547 -0.90 33.10 19.71
N LEU A 548 -0.84 32.11 18.78
CA LEU A 548 -1.75 30.98 18.79
C LEU A 548 -1.62 30.15 20.08
N LYS A 549 -0.41 29.84 20.53
CA LYS A 549 -0.18 29.14 21.80
C LYS A 549 -0.83 29.86 22.98
N ASN A 550 -0.69 31.19 23.04
CA ASN A 550 -1.32 32.00 24.08
C ASN A 550 -2.86 31.98 23.99
N LEU A 551 -3.43 32.07 22.80
CA LEU A 551 -4.88 31.97 22.62
C LEU A 551 -5.43 30.60 23.05
N PHE A 552 -4.72 29.53 22.77
CA PHE A 552 -5.11 28.18 23.18
C PHE A 552 -4.90 27.89 24.67
N SER A 553 -4.02 28.66 25.35
CA SER A 553 -3.80 28.48 26.80
C SER A 553 -4.93 29.06 27.66
N THR A 554 -5.73 29.97 27.15
CA THR A 554 -6.79 30.66 27.90
C THR A 554 -8.09 29.87 28.00
N GLN A 555 -8.27 28.81 27.23
CA GLN A 555 -9.41 27.87 27.19
C GLN A 555 -10.75 28.47 27.65
N THR A 556 -11.29 29.40 26.88
CA THR A 556 -12.62 29.97 27.09
C THR A 556 -13.60 29.43 26.05
N GLU A 557 -14.89 29.55 26.30
CA GLU A 557 -15.96 29.18 25.37
C GLU A 557 -15.79 29.82 23.97
N HIS A 558 -15.16 30.98 23.89
CA HIS A 558 -14.92 31.68 22.63
C HIS A 558 -13.52 31.44 22.02
N THR A 559 -12.72 30.54 22.59
CA THR A 559 -11.33 30.36 22.14
C THR A 559 -11.24 30.00 20.66
N LEU A 560 -11.98 29.01 20.17
CA LEU A 560 -11.93 28.61 18.75
C LEU A 560 -12.39 29.73 17.82
N PHE A 561 -13.41 30.50 18.21
CA PHE A 561 -13.86 31.65 17.42
C PHE A 561 -12.79 32.76 17.33
N ASN A 562 -12.13 33.06 18.44
CA ASN A 562 -11.03 34.03 18.46
C ASN A 562 -9.82 33.55 17.64
N VAL A 563 -9.49 32.26 17.75
CA VAL A 563 -8.46 31.61 16.94
C VAL A 563 -8.82 31.69 15.45
N SER A 564 -10.08 31.42 15.06
CA SER A 564 -10.55 31.49 13.67
C SER A 564 -10.34 32.89 13.07
N LYS A 565 -10.72 33.94 13.80
CA LYS A 565 -10.49 35.33 13.36
C LYS A 565 -8.99 35.62 13.15
N ARG A 566 -8.13 35.16 14.09
CA ARG A 566 -6.67 35.39 14.00
C ARG A 566 -6.04 34.58 12.87
N VAL A 567 -6.46 33.31 12.67
CA VAL A 567 -6.04 32.47 11.55
C VAL A 567 -6.45 33.07 10.21
N ALA A 568 -7.66 33.60 10.10
CA ALA A 568 -8.13 34.28 8.88
C ALA A 568 -7.27 35.49 8.56
N ALA A 569 -6.95 36.32 9.56
CA ALA A 569 -6.07 37.49 9.39
C ALA A 569 -4.63 37.08 9.02
N ALA A 570 -4.10 36.04 9.70
CA ALA A 570 -2.77 35.51 9.41
C ALA A 570 -2.69 34.93 7.98
N LEU A 571 -3.68 34.20 7.54
CA LEU A 571 -3.72 33.63 6.18
C LEU A 571 -3.76 34.77 5.14
N LYS A 572 -4.51 35.86 5.40
CA LYS A 572 -4.52 37.04 4.52
C LYS A 572 -3.11 37.67 4.39
N TYR A 573 -2.31 37.62 5.45
CA TYR A 573 -0.93 38.13 5.46
C TYR A 573 0.05 37.13 4.80
N PHE A 574 0.04 35.86 5.22
CA PHE A 574 1.05 34.85 4.80
C PHE A 574 0.81 34.36 3.37
N ASN A 575 -0.46 34.21 2.94
CA ASN A 575 -0.80 33.62 1.63
C ASN A 575 -0.09 34.34 0.45
N PRO A 576 -0.14 35.65 0.29
CA PRO A 576 0.54 36.32 -0.82
C PRO A 576 2.07 36.17 -0.73
N LEU A 577 2.66 36.21 0.46
CA LEU A 577 4.11 36.12 0.65
C LEU A 577 4.65 34.71 0.37
N VAL A 578 3.99 33.67 0.87
CA VAL A 578 4.38 32.26 0.60
C VAL A 578 4.16 31.92 -0.87
N LYS A 579 3.08 32.43 -1.47
CA LYS A 579 2.79 32.30 -2.90
C LYS A 579 3.87 32.95 -3.77
N GLU A 580 4.34 34.14 -3.39
CA GLU A 580 5.44 34.84 -4.06
C GLU A 580 6.73 34.03 -4.04
N VAL A 581 7.05 33.35 -2.92
CA VAL A 581 8.21 32.47 -2.83
C VAL A 581 8.09 31.31 -3.82
N SER A 582 6.92 30.64 -3.90
CA SER A 582 6.66 29.57 -4.87
C SER A 582 6.79 30.09 -6.32
N GLU A 583 6.22 31.26 -6.62
CA GLU A 583 6.32 31.92 -7.94
C GLU A 583 7.79 32.24 -8.31
N LYS A 584 8.58 32.74 -7.36
CA LYS A 584 10.02 33.00 -7.55
C LYS A 584 10.79 31.75 -7.87
N LEU A 585 10.51 30.63 -7.13
CA LEU A 585 11.13 29.32 -7.38
C LEU A 585 10.75 28.78 -8.76
N LEU A 586 9.47 28.82 -9.14
CA LEU A 586 9.01 28.36 -10.44
C LEU A 586 9.60 29.20 -11.59
N ALA A 587 9.67 30.52 -11.43
CA ALA A 587 10.29 31.40 -12.44
C ALA A 587 11.79 31.09 -12.60
N HIS A 588 12.48 30.80 -11.51
CA HIS A 588 13.91 30.45 -11.56
C HIS A 588 14.14 29.09 -12.20
N ILE A 589 13.35 28.06 -11.82
CA ILE A 589 13.36 26.73 -12.44
C ILE A 589 13.20 26.86 -13.97
N GLU A 590 12.24 27.65 -14.41
CA GLU A 590 11.96 27.87 -15.82
C GLU A 590 13.11 28.58 -16.55
N ALA A 591 13.83 29.44 -15.84
CA ALA A 591 14.97 30.17 -16.37
C ALA A 591 16.18 29.30 -16.65
N VAL A 592 16.40 28.31 -15.79
CA VAL A 592 17.66 27.52 -15.80
C VAL A 592 17.49 26.13 -16.41
N LYS A 593 16.26 25.69 -16.72
CA LYS A 593 15.94 24.32 -17.13
C LYS A 593 16.71 23.79 -18.36
N ASP A 594 17.10 24.68 -19.26
CA ASP A 594 17.76 24.35 -20.53
C ASP A 594 19.30 24.40 -20.43
N GLU A 595 19.84 24.74 -19.25
CA GLU A 595 21.30 24.81 -19.06
C GLU A 595 21.95 23.41 -18.91
N LYS A 596 23.16 23.28 -19.44
CA LYS A 596 23.90 22.02 -19.35
C LYS A 596 24.46 21.81 -17.94
N GLY A 597 24.35 20.57 -17.43
CA GLY A 597 24.89 20.21 -16.11
C GLY A 597 24.03 20.60 -14.92
N ILE A 598 22.83 21.14 -15.13
CA ILE A 598 21.97 21.75 -14.11
C ILE A 598 20.97 20.75 -13.44
N LYS A 599 20.95 19.47 -13.86
CA LYS A 599 19.92 18.49 -13.45
C LYS A 599 19.75 18.35 -11.94
N THR A 600 20.84 18.29 -11.18
CA THR A 600 20.80 18.18 -9.72
C THR A 600 20.21 19.42 -9.08
N TYR A 601 20.63 20.61 -9.55
CA TYR A 601 20.12 21.89 -9.09
C TYR A 601 18.62 22.03 -9.34
N LEU A 602 18.14 21.66 -10.54
CA LEU A 602 16.72 21.65 -10.87
C LEU A 602 15.92 20.73 -9.92
N THR A 603 16.49 19.57 -9.58
CA THR A 603 15.83 18.64 -8.63
C THR A 603 15.71 19.29 -7.25
N GLU A 604 16.77 19.93 -6.77
CA GLU A 604 16.78 20.65 -5.49
C GLU A 604 15.75 21.79 -5.46
N LEU A 605 15.67 22.59 -6.53
CA LEU A 605 14.70 23.69 -6.64
C LEU A 605 13.25 23.19 -6.69
N LEU A 606 12.98 22.11 -7.44
CA LEU A 606 11.67 21.48 -7.49
C LEU A 606 11.24 20.93 -6.11
N GLU A 607 12.18 20.33 -5.37
CA GLU A 607 11.91 19.86 -4.01
C GLU A 607 11.57 21.01 -3.05
N LEU A 608 12.28 22.14 -3.15
CA LEU A 608 12.01 23.34 -2.38
C LEU A 608 10.63 23.94 -2.73
N GLU A 609 10.32 24.06 -4.02
CA GLU A 609 9.03 24.60 -4.48
C GLU A 609 7.86 23.76 -3.95
N ILE A 610 7.97 22.45 -4.04
CA ILE A 610 6.93 21.56 -3.53
C ILE A 610 6.74 21.73 -2.02
N LEU A 611 7.81 21.87 -1.24
CA LEU A 611 7.73 22.12 0.20
C LEU A 611 7.00 23.44 0.51
N VAL A 612 7.31 24.50 -0.21
CA VAL A 612 6.65 25.80 -0.06
C VAL A 612 5.16 25.71 -0.39
N TYR A 613 4.83 25.04 -1.50
CA TYR A 613 3.44 24.87 -1.93
C TYR A 613 2.62 24.01 -0.96
N GLU A 614 3.20 22.92 -0.45
CA GLU A 614 2.53 22.10 0.56
C GLU A 614 2.28 22.86 1.87
N GLN A 615 3.20 23.75 2.24
CA GLN A 615 2.98 24.59 3.40
C GLN A 615 1.81 25.55 3.18
N LEU A 616 1.67 26.10 1.98
CA LEU A 616 0.53 26.91 1.59
C LEU A 616 -0.79 26.13 1.67
N LYS A 617 -0.81 24.90 1.15
CA LYS A 617 -1.97 24.00 1.24
C LYS A 617 -2.35 23.73 2.70
N LYS A 618 -1.37 23.44 3.57
CA LYS A 618 -1.61 23.23 5.00
C LYS A 618 -2.24 24.43 5.69
N MET A 619 -1.81 25.65 5.36
CA MET A 619 -2.39 26.89 5.89
C MET A 619 -3.86 27.03 5.47
N HIS A 620 -4.20 26.82 4.19
CA HIS A 620 -5.57 26.87 3.71
C HIS A 620 -6.45 25.77 4.32
N LYS A 621 -5.96 24.51 4.33
CA LYS A 621 -6.65 23.37 4.92
C LYS A 621 -6.92 23.59 6.41
N SER A 622 -5.95 24.13 7.17
CA SER A 622 -6.09 24.38 8.61
C SER A 622 -7.19 25.39 8.93
N LYS A 623 -7.31 26.47 8.13
CA LYS A 623 -8.40 27.45 8.26
C LYS A 623 -9.76 26.82 7.96
N ALA A 624 -9.86 26.08 6.84
CA ALA A 624 -11.11 25.47 6.41
C ALA A 624 -11.59 24.42 7.39
N LEU A 625 -10.67 23.57 7.89
CA LEU A 625 -10.95 22.56 8.90
C LEU A 625 -11.43 23.17 10.23
N LEU A 626 -10.75 24.22 10.71
CA LEU A 626 -11.18 24.94 11.90
C LEU A 626 -12.57 25.54 11.74
N GLN A 627 -12.85 26.13 10.58
CA GLN A 627 -14.18 26.70 10.31
C GLN A 627 -15.27 25.62 10.26
N ALA A 628 -14.99 24.50 9.60
CA ALA A 628 -15.91 23.35 9.56
C ALA A 628 -16.22 22.82 10.97
N MET A 629 -15.19 22.71 11.83
CA MET A 629 -15.37 22.31 13.23
C MET A 629 -16.22 23.30 14.05
N ILE A 630 -16.08 24.59 13.83
CA ILE A 630 -16.88 25.63 14.49
C ILE A 630 -18.33 25.59 13.99
N ASP A 631 -18.53 25.41 12.69
CA ASP A 631 -19.85 25.40 12.05
C ASP A 631 -20.58 24.06 12.25
N GLY A 632 -19.94 23.05 12.83
CA GLY A 632 -20.47 21.68 12.93
C GLY A 632 -20.67 21.00 11.57
N LYS A 633 -19.86 21.33 10.56
CA LYS A 633 -19.95 20.80 9.20
C LYS A 633 -18.86 19.76 8.95
N GLU A 634 -19.18 18.73 8.17
CA GLU A 634 -18.19 17.77 7.73
C GLU A 634 -17.11 18.44 6.86
N PHE A 635 -15.87 18.01 7.03
CA PHE A 635 -14.75 18.41 6.18
C PHE A 635 -14.17 17.15 5.52
N SER A 636 -14.37 17.05 4.22
CA SER A 636 -14.10 15.87 3.42
C SER A 636 -12.86 16.01 2.53
N LYS A 637 -12.54 14.94 1.82
CA LYS A 637 -11.54 14.94 0.76
C LYS A 637 -11.90 15.93 -0.34
N ALA A 638 -13.16 15.98 -0.75
CA ALA A 638 -13.65 16.92 -1.79
C ALA A 638 -13.40 18.38 -1.40
N ASP A 639 -13.60 18.73 -0.12
CA ASP A 639 -13.31 20.07 0.38
C ASP A 639 -11.82 20.40 0.31
N THR A 640 -10.97 19.42 0.65
CA THR A 640 -9.51 19.58 0.53
C THR A 640 -9.09 19.79 -0.93
N ASP A 641 -9.64 19.01 -1.85
CA ASP A 641 -9.33 19.10 -3.29
C ASP A 641 -9.80 20.43 -3.90
N ALA A 642 -10.88 21.01 -3.37
CA ALA A 642 -11.40 22.31 -3.81
C ALA A 642 -10.57 23.51 -3.36
N LEU A 643 -9.78 23.39 -2.28
CA LEU A 643 -9.04 24.52 -1.69
C LEU A 643 -7.94 25.10 -2.58
N LEU A 644 -7.22 24.24 -3.30
CA LEU A 644 -6.13 24.61 -4.20
C LEU A 644 -6.15 23.65 -5.39
N ASN A 645 -7.06 23.87 -6.31
CA ASN A 645 -7.21 23.02 -7.49
C ASN A 645 -6.02 23.14 -8.45
N ALA A 646 -5.84 22.15 -9.32
CA ALA A 646 -4.77 22.12 -10.33
C ALA A 646 -4.80 23.37 -11.24
N ALA A 647 -5.97 23.92 -11.52
CA ALA A 647 -6.13 25.13 -12.32
C ALA A 647 -5.52 26.39 -11.66
N GLU A 648 -5.54 26.49 -10.33
CA GLU A 648 -4.87 27.60 -9.63
C GLU A 648 -3.35 27.47 -9.70
N ARG A 649 -2.81 26.26 -9.56
CA ARG A 649 -1.39 26.00 -9.73
C ARG A 649 -0.92 26.24 -11.17
N ASP A 650 -1.74 25.82 -12.16
CA ASP A 650 -1.46 26.10 -13.57
C ASP A 650 -1.43 27.63 -13.83
N LYS A 651 -2.31 28.41 -13.22
CA LYS A 651 -2.27 29.89 -13.29
C LYS A 651 -1.00 30.47 -12.67
N GLN A 652 -0.55 29.92 -11.52
CA GLN A 652 0.71 30.34 -10.90
C GLN A 652 1.91 30.04 -11.80
N LEU A 653 1.93 28.83 -12.38
CA LEU A 653 2.97 28.44 -13.35
C LEU A 653 2.95 29.36 -14.57
N GLN A 654 1.77 29.63 -15.14
CA GLN A 654 1.60 30.59 -16.26
C GLN A 654 2.09 31.98 -15.90
N LYS A 655 1.77 32.48 -14.71
CA LYS A 655 2.23 33.78 -14.23
C LYS A 655 3.75 33.83 -14.07
N ALA A 656 4.36 32.77 -13.50
CA ALA A 656 5.81 32.66 -13.38
C ALA A 656 6.52 32.69 -14.76
N ILE A 657 5.93 32.02 -15.75
CA ILE A 657 6.40 32.02 -17.15
C ILE A 657 6.30 33.41 -17.78
N GLN A 658 5.17 34.10 -17.59
CA GLN A 658 4.94 35.46 -18.13
C GLN A 658 5.93 36.47 -17.56
N LEU A 659 6.27 36.38 -16.29
CA LEU A 659 7.26 37.24 -15.62
C LEU A 659 8.63 37.22 -16.31
N LYS A 660 8.96 36.15 -17.06
CA LYS A 660 10.20 36.00 -17.84
C LYS A 660 10.05 36.33 -19.34
N GLY A 661 8.86 36.67 -19.81
CA GLY A 661 8.62 36.96 -21.24
C GLY A 661 8.73 35.72 -22.16
N GLN A 662 8.69 34.54 -21.62
CA GLN A 662 8.70 33.27 -22.37
C GLN A 662 7.33 32.62 -22.34
N VAL A 663 6.76 32.32 -23.51
CA VAL A 663 5.51 31.56 -23.63
C VAL A 663 5.86 30.08 -23.67
N LEU A 664 5.71 29.37 -22.55
CA LEU A 664 5.75 27.93 -22.55
C LEU A 664 4.43 27.34 -23.05
N LYS A 665 4.51 26.47 -24.03
CA LYS A 665 3.41 25.58 -24.33
C LYS A 665 3.32 24.56 -23.21
N VAL A 666 2.52 24.82 -22.21
CA VAL A 666 2.14 23.82 -21.20
C VAL A 666 1.40 22.72 -21.96
N LYS A 667 2.05 21.59 -22.15
CA LYS A 667 1.37 20.38 -22.61
C LYS A 667 0.44 19.98 -21.48
N SER A 668 -0.84 20.28 -21.57
CA SER A 668 -1.84 19.74 -20.67
C SER A 668 -1.77 18.21 -20.72
N ALA A 669 -1.98 17.53 -19.60
CA ALA A 669 -2.01 16.08 -19.52
C ALA A 669 -3.12 15.46 -20.43
N ALA A 670 -4.02 16.27 -20.96
CA ALA A 670 -5.08 15.91 -21.89
C ALA A 670 -4.62 15.81 -23.36
N GLU A 671 -3.50 16.44 -23.74
CA GLU A 671 -2.92 16.25 -25.08
C GLU A 671 -1.77 15.25 -25.05
N LYS A 672 -2.07 13.98 -24.75
CA LYS A 672 -1.30 12.88 -25.31
C LYS A 672 -1.55 12.88 -26.83
N LYS A 673 -0.85 13.76 -27.58
CA LYS A 673 -0.63 13.48 -28.98
C LYS A 673 -0.05 12.05 -29.03
N LYS A 674 -0.71 11.19 -29.80
CA LYS A 674 -0.15 9.91 -30.25
C LYS A 674 1.30 10.23 -30.64
N LYS A 675 2.25 9.70 -29.86
CA LYS A 675 3.65 9.67 -30.33
C LYS A 675 3.58 8.94 -31.66
N GLU A 676 4.02 9.60 -32.70
CA GLU A 676 4.38 8.91 -33.93
C GLU A 676 5.22 7.69 -33.54
N PRO A 677 5.02 6.53 -34.14
CA PRO A 677 5.79 5.35 -33.80
C PRO A 677 7.26 5.73 -33.87
N LYS A 678 7.99 5.54 -32.81
CA LYS A 678 9.44 5.76 -32.80
C LYS A 678 9.99 4.88 -33.90
N VAL A 679 10.58 5.48 -34.93
CA VAL A 679 11.31 4.76 -35.97
C VAL A 679 12.30 3.86 -35.26
N ASP A 680 12.25 2.56 -35.54
CA ASP A 680 13.14 1.59 -34.89
C ASP A 680 14.59 1.97 -35.23
N THR A 681 15.33 2.33 -34.21
CA THR A 681 16.72 2.78 -34.35
C THR A 681 17.61 1.73 -35.02
N LYS A 682 17.25 0.44 -34.91
CA LYS A 682 17.93 -0.67 -35.60
C LYS A 682 17.62 -0.66 -37.08
N LEU A 683 16.36 -0.44 -37.44
CA LEU A 683 15.91 -0.36 -38.84
C LEU A 683 16.66 0.74 -39.59
N VAL A 684 16.78 1.91 -39.01
CA VAL A 684 17.53 3.01 -39.66
C VAL A 684 18.99 2.66 -39.88
N SER A 685 19.66 1.94 -38.94
CA SER A 685 21.03 1.47 -39.17
C SER A 685 21.13 0.44 -40.29
N PHE A 686 20.12 -0.42 -40.40
CA PHE A 686 20.01 -1.42 -41.44
C PHE A 686 19.80 -0.79 -42.82
N GLU A 687 18.91 0.18 -42.95
CA GLU A 687 18.66 0.93 -44.19
C GLU A 687 19.94 1.63 -44.71
N PHE A 688 20.74 2.22 -43.81
CA PHE A 688 22.03 2.80 -44.20
C PHE A 688 23.04 1.73 -44.65
N TYR A 689 23.01 0.55 -44.04
CA TYR A 689 23.85 -0.57 -44.46
C TYR A 689 23.40 -1.10 -45.84
N GLU A 690 22.10 -1.21 -46.13
CA GLU A 690 21.57 -1.59 -47.45
C GLU A 690 21.92 -0.58 -48.56
N GLN A 691 22.08 0.70 -48.19
CA GLN A 691 22.59 1.75 -49.08
C GLN A 691 24.10 1.61 -49.38
N GLY A 692 24.77 0.60 -48.84
CA GLY A 692 26.19 0.30 -49.08
C GLY A 692 27.19 1.07 -48.24
N LYS A 693 26.73 1.75 -47.15
CA LYS A 693 27.60 2.47 -46.23
C LYS A 693 28.36 1.51 -45.28
N THR A 694 29.60 1.86 -44.96
CA THR A 694 30.43 1.13 -43.99
C THR A 694 29.98 1.38 -42.56
N LEU A 695 30.38 0.50 -41.62
CA LEU A 695 30.06 0.67 -40.18
C LEU A 695 30.50 2.02 -39.62
N GLU A 696 31.69 2.49 -40.06
CA GLU A 696 32.27 3.77 -39.67
C GLU A 696 31.45 4.96 -40.19
N GLU A 697 30.99 4.89 -41.44
CA GLU A 697 30.18 5.94 -42.06
C GLU A 697 28.83 6.02 -41.40
N ILE A 698 28.17 4.86 -41.13
CA ILE A 698 26.88 4.80 -40.40
C ILE A 698 27.06 5.34 -39.00
N ALA A 699 28.12 4.99 -38.29
CA ALA A 699 28.39 5.46 -36.94
C ALA A 699 28.56 7.00 -36.90
N LYS A 700 29.32 7.53 -37.85
CA LYS A 700 29.59 8.97 -37.99
C LYS A 700 28.30 9.76 -38.30
N GLU A 701 27.54 9.27 -39.27
CA GLU A 701 26.32 9.96 -39.74
C GLU A 701 25.21 9.95 -38.71
N ARG A 702 25.13 8.88 -37.94
CA ARG A 702 24.12 8.72 -36.87
C ARG A 702 24.56 9.21 -35.49
N GLY A 703 25.84 9.63 -35.36
CA GLY A 703 26.40 10.09 -34.09
C GLY A 703 26.49 8.99 -33.01
N PHE A 704 26.67 7.73 -33.42
CA PHE A 704 26.83 6.57 -32.54
C PHE A 704 28.27 6.02 -32.59
N SER A 705 28.62 5.20 -31.59
CA SER A 705 29.87 4.41 -31.67
C SER A 705 29.70 3.23 -32.64
N ILE A 706 30.81 2.78 -33.26
CA ILE A 706 30.81 1.60 -34.14
C ILE A 706 30.18 0.40 -33.42
N GLY A 707 30.54 0.15 -32.15
CA GLY A 707 29.99 -0.95 -31.37
C GLY A 707 28.46 -0.85 -31.16
N THR A 708 27.88 0.35 -31.21
CA THR A 708 26.41 0.55 -31.19
C THR A 708 25.81 0.12 -32.54
N ILE A 709 26.42 0.47 -33.64
CA ILE A 709 25.99 0.09 -34.99
C ILE A 709 26.11 -1.43 -35.17
N GLU A 710 27.22 -2.04 -34.76
CA GLU A 710 27.41 -3.50 -34.73
C GLU A 710 26.30 -4.16 -33.91
N GLY A 711 25.95 -3.56 -32.75
CA GLY A 711 24.82 -4.02 -31.90
C GLY A 711 23.44 -3.91 -32.57
N HIS A 712 23.21 -2.91 -33.42
CA HIS A 712 21.97 -2.76 -34.20
C HIS A 712 21.89 -3.80 -35.31
N LEU A 713 22.99 -4.00 -36.05
CA LEU A 713 23.07 -4.95 -37.18
C LEU A 713 23.10 -6.41 -36.71
N ALA A 714 23.56 -6.70 -35.48
CA ALA A 714 23.49 -8.04 -34.90
C ALA A 714 22.08 -8.64 -34.90
N TYR A 715 21.06 -7.78 -34.74
CA TYR A 715 19.66 -8.22 -34.86
C TYR A 715 19.37 -8.77 -36.28
N TYR A 716 19.83 -8.08 -37.32
CA TYR A 716 19.60 -8.49 -38.72
C TYR A 716 20.50 -9.67 -39.14
N VAL A 717 21.63 -9.88 -38.44
CA VAL A 717 22.43 -11.12 -38.57
C VAL A 717 21.66 -12.29 -37.92
N SER A 718 21.05 -12.10 -36.75
CA SER A 718 20.30 -13.18 -36.07
C SER A 718 19.03 -13.58 -36.83
N THR A 719 18.43 -12.68 -37.60
CA THR A 719 17.28 -12.93 -38.49
C THR A 719 17.70 -13.33 -39.92
N GLN A 720 19.02 -13.62 -40.14
CA GLN A 720 19.61 -14.06 -41.42
C GLN A 720 19.42 -13.07 -42.58
N GLN A 721 19.13 -11.81 -42.33
CA GLN A 721 19.02 -10.75 -43.34
C GLN A 721 20.39 -10.20 -43.73
N ILE A 722 21.40 -10.33 -42.87
CA ILE A 722 22.80 -9.97 -43.15
C ILE A 722 23.70 -11.19 -42.92
N ASP A 723 24.56 -11.49 -43.89
CA ASP A 723 25.61 -12.48 -43.70
C ASP A 723 26.74 -11.88 -42.86
N VAL A 724 27.06 -12.51 -41.74
CA VAL A 724 28.11 -12.08 -40.82
C VAL A 724 29.48 -11.95 -41.49
N ALA A 725 29.76 -12.73 -42.54
CA ALA A 725 30.99 -12.67 -43.33
C ALA A 725 31.20 -11.32 -44.05
N LYS A 726 30.13 -10.52 -44.23
CA LYS A 726 30.23 -9.17 -44.77
C LYS A 726 30.59 -8.11 -43.73
N LEU A 727 30.47 -8.42 -42.45
CA LEU A 727 30.72 -7.49 -41.33
C LEU A 727 31.95 -7.84 -40.52
N VAL A 728 32.35 -9.12 -40.47
CA VAL A 728 33.47 -9.63 -39.69
C VAL A 728 34.37 -10.46 -40.57
N LYS A 729 35.70 -10.29 -40.44
CA LYS A 729 36.68 -11.03 -41.22
C LYS A 729 36.57 -12.54 -40.98
N PRO A 730 36.70 -13.39 -42.03
CA PRO A 730 36.52 -14.84 -41.93
C PRO A 730 37.41 -15.53 -40.88
N ASN A 731 38.65 -15.08 -40.70
CA ASN A 731 39.53 -15.60 -39.65
C ASN A 731 39.02 -15.27 -38.24
N LYS A 732 38.48 -14.08 -38.03
CA LYS A 732 37.89 -13.71 -36.73
C LYS A 732 36.60 -14.48 -36.45
N ILE A 733 35.75 -14.70 -37.46
CA ILE A 733 34.54 -15.52 -37.31
C ILE A 733 34.92 -16.91 -36.81
N ARG A 734 35.90 -17.56 -37.47
CA ARG A 734 36.37 -18.90 -37.10
C ARG A 734 36.88 -18.93 -35.65
N ASN A 735 37.76 -18.00 -35.28
CA ASN A 735 38.35 -17.98 -33.95
C ASN A 735 37.30 -17.72 -32.86
N ILE A 736 36.31 -16.87 -33.11
CA ILE A 736 35.23 -16.62 -32.18
C ILE A 736 34.32 -17.86 -32.04
N SER A 737 34.04 -18.54 -33.16
CA SER A 737 33.22 -19.78 -33.13
C SER A 737 33.95 -20.89 -32.35
N ASP A 738 35.25 -21.11 -32.62
CA ASP A 738 36.06 -22.09 -31.90
C ASP A 738 36.15 -21.76 -30.38
N ALA A 739 36.20 -20.47 -30.03
CA ALA A 739 36.18 -20.02 -28.64
C ALA A 739 34.82 -20.28 -27.97
N VAL A 740 33.71 -20.07 -28.66
CA VAL A 740 32.36 -20.37 -28.15
C VAL A 740 32.21 -21.86 -27.87
N GLU A 741 32.69 -22.73 -28.80
CA GLU A 741 32.64 -24.18 -28.62
C GLU A 741 33.56 -24.67 -27.49
N SER A 742 34.78 -24.16 -27.43
CA SER A 742 35.79 -24.58 -26.42
C SER A 742 35.37 -24.15 -25.00
N GLN A 743 34.91 -22.93 -24.85
CA GLN A 743 34.49 -22.37 -23.54
C GLN A 743 33.04 -22.71 -23.14
N LYS A 744 32.27 -23.33 -24.04
CA LYS A 744 30.85 -23.70 -23.85
C LYS A 744 30.01 -22.54 -23.27
N THR A 745 30.29 -21.31 -23.71
CA THR A 745 29.65 -20.09 -23.14
C THR A 745 29.20 -19.13 -24.24
N LYS A 746 28.12 -18.39 -23.96
CA LYS A 746 27.67 -17.26 -24.79
C LYS A 746 28.05 -15.89 -24.18
N SER A 747 28.84 -15.90 -23.09
CA SER A 747 29.27 -14.67 -22.43
C SER A 747 30.34 -13.95 -23.28
N MET A 748 29.97 -12.80 -23.82
CA MET A 748 30.90 -11.98 -24.62
C MET A 748 32.17 -11.58 -23.86
N ALA A 749 32.06 -11.38 -22.54
CA ALA A 749 33.20 -11.04 -21.69
C ALA A 749 34.20 -12.22 -21.62
N THR A 750 33.70 -13.41 -21.32
CA THR A 750 34.53 -14.64 -21.23
C THR A 750 35.21 -14.98 -22.57
N ILE A 751 34.46 -14.84 -23.68
CA ILE A 751 35.00 -15.10 -25.04
C ILE A 751 36.11 -14.09 -25.37
N ARG A 752 35.91 -12.81 -25.06
CA ARG A 752 36.90 -11.77 -25.28
C ARG A 752 38.15 -11.94 -24.42
N ASP A 753 37.98 -12.32 -23.14
CA ASP A 753 39.10 -12.59 -22.23
C ASP A 753 39.96 -13.76 -22.73
N PHE A 754 39.33 -14.77 -23.36
CA PHE A 754 39.99 -15.90 -23.96
C PHE A 754 40.72 -15.53 -25.27
N LEU A 755 40.09 -14.72 -26.14
CA LEU A 755 40.64 -14.36 -27.45
C LEU A 755 41.59 -13.16 -27.44
N GLY A 756 41.58 -12.35 -26.37
CA GLY A 756 42.39 -11.14 -26.25
C GLY A 756 41.73 -9.86 -26.78
N LYS A 757 42.41 -8.73 -26.59
CA LYS A 757 41.87 -7.38 -26.86
C LYS A 757 41.71 -7.03 -28.35
N ASP A 758 42.21 -7.83 -29.24
CA ASP A 758 42.12 -7.63 -30.69
C ASP A 758 40.72 -7.96 -31.24
N TYR A 759 39.83 -8.51 -30.39
CA TYR A 759 38.45 -8.82 -30.71
C TYR A 759 37.51 -7.84 -29.99
N SER A 760 36.70 -7.10 -30.77
CA SER A 760 35.74 -6.18 -30.20
C SER A 760 34.50 -6.91 -29.66
N PHE A 761 33.84 -6.31 -28.68
CA PHE A 761 32.52 -6.83 -28.19
C PHE A 761 31.47 -6.86 -29.30
N GLY A 762 31.52 -5.94 -30.25
CA GLY A 762 30.64 -5.89 -31.40
C GLY A 762 30.86 -7.03 -32.35
N GLU A 763 32.12 -7.33 -32.72
CA GLU A 763 32.46 -8.49 -33.56
C GLU A 763 32.03 -9.82 -32.92
N ILE A 764 32.27 -9.99 -31.62
CA ILE A 764 31.80 -11.17 -30.87
C ILE A 764 30.27 -11.25 -30.88
N LYS A 765 29.58 -10.15 -30.71
CA LYS A 765 28.11 -10.09 -30.73
C LYS A 765 27.53 -10.47 -32.10
N LEU A 766 28.15 -9.99 -33.18
CA LEU A 766 27.74 -10.31 -34.55
C LEU A 766 27.91 -11.82 -34.85
N VAL A 767 29.03 -12.42 -34.45
CA VAL A 767 29.26 -13.86 -34.65
C VAL A 767 28.34 -14.69 -33.77
N LEU A 768 28.09 -14.31 -32.50
CA LEU A 768 27.13 -14.99 -31.66
C LEU A 768 25.70 -14.91 -32.24
N ALA A 769 25.35 -13.78 -32.84
CA ALA A 769 24.02 -13.61 -33.50
C ALA A 769 23.87 -14.54 -34.72
N SER A 770 24.98 -14.83 -35.43
CA SER A 770 24.99 -15.79 -36.54
C SER A 770 24.94 -17.25 -36.07
N LEU A 771 25.65 -17.58 -34.98
CA LEU A 771 25.69 -18.95 -34.43
C LEU A 771 24.41 -19.35 -33.73
N PHE A 772 23.66 -18.36 -33.20
CA PHE A 772 22.41 -18.59 -32.46
C PHE A 772 21.33 -17.69 -33.07
N PRO A 773 20.78 -18.03 -34.25
CA PRO A 773 19.68 -17.27 -34.85
C PRO A 773 18.48 -17.19 -33.92
N SER A 774 17.77 -16.06 -33.90
CA SER A 774 16.47 -15.96 -33.23
C SER A 774 15.42 -16.64 -34.10
N GLU A 775 14.77 -17.68 -33.58
CA GLU A 775 13.55 -18.21 -34.17
C GLU A 775 12.48 -17.11 -34.06
N GLU A 776 11.73 -16.83 -35.16
CA GLU A 776 10.62 -15.89 -35.18
C GLU A 776 9.49 -16.27 -34.24
#